data_333afdad3dfede4cdf40409588803117
#
_entry.id   333afdad3dfede4cdf40409588803117
#
_cell.length_a   1.000
_cell.length_b   1.000
_cell.length_c   1.000
_cell.angle_alpha   90.00
_cell.angle_beta   90.00
_cell.angle_gamma   90.00
#
_symmetry.space_group_name_H-M   'P 1'
#
loop_
_entity.id
_entity.type
_entity.pdbx_description
1 polymer ?
#
loop_
_entity_poly.entity_id
_entity_poly.type
_entity_poly.pdbx_seq_one_letter_code
_entity_poly.pdbx_strand_id
1 'polypeptide(L)'
;MFCEKEHLGNEDSVEKLFLDRLIGNLKFKDSDIKTKQSIKQLVISRGRRKENYKPDYVLYKNKKPKIVIEAKATNEDVDEFIYQAANYSLLLNSAYKNENPVKYFLISNGLITKIFKWDEDTAIISLSFEDFSVKSLKYNELLNLLSYDNIMGDNILPDFKFEKVTTQEIDGIFRACHNLIWKKETINPTDAFYEFCKLFFIKLKQDKHLHTEYINKGKMPPTEEFKFSEQWINKQGAVNPVNSILFKEELLPFLKKEREEHGKKRIFEDNENINLQSATIKEVVKLLQHIDFYNIDEDLNGRMFETFLSATVRGKDLGQFFTPRSIVKFIVKLVDLKVNKNEIDTVFDGCSGSGGFLIDVIADMVKKIDNIQNLTNIEKEKMKGGVYFRHIYGAEKSLKNSRVTRMNLWFHGDGSSNVYCLDTLDKNFKYDKSLSDERKGEIEELKEKILDKKLKFDVILTNPPFSTRYEWNKKDEKEILQDYDISYKELDKEKNERVSSLKSNVMFIERYCDLLGGGGKLLTVIDESVLNADQEKYFRKYILKKFIVKAVISLPRNTFTNADTGTKTSILYLRKKTSEDEEQPPIFMAISENVGHSDSGKSEPEKCDLFRIMNESGEIINKKLKTTILEEFKKWENGS
;
A
#
# COMPACT_ATOMS: atom_id res chain seq x y z
N MET A 1 -8.51 42.23 31.19
CA MET A 1 -7.91 42.09 29.87
C MET A 1 -6.52 41.42 30.02
N PHE A 2 -6.19 40.40 29.24
CA PHE A 2 -4.94 39.63 29.46
C PHE A 2 -3.71 40.39 28.91
N CYS A 3 -3.85 41.05 27.78
CA CYS A 3 -2.81 41.80 27.10
C CYS A 3 -3.45 42.94 26.30
N GLU A 4 -2.65 43.79 25.65
CA GLU A 4 -3.14 44.74 24.68
C GLU A 4 -3.27 44.07 23.32
N LYS A 5 -4.30 44.45 22.54
CA LYS A 5 -4.66 43.81 21.27
C LYS A 5 -3.56 43.93 20.22
N GLU A 6 -2.84 45.05 20.25
CA GLU A 6 -1.74 45.37 19.34
C GLU A 6 -0.51 44.43 19.54
N HIS A 7 -0.43 43.76 20.68
CA HIS A 7 0.66 42.82 20.97
C HIS A 7 0.41 41.42 20.40
N LEU A 8 -0.80 41.16 19.89
CA LEU A 8 -1.17 39.89 19.27
C LEU A 8 -0.95 39.97 17.76
N GLY A 9 -0.19 39.10 17.17
CA GLY A 9 0.08 39.09 15.73
C GLY A 9 0.24 37.70 15.17
N ASN A 10 1.12 36.90 15.75
CA ASN A 10 1.42 35.54 15.35
C ASN A 10 0.94 34.55 16.42
N GLU A 11 0.97 33.26 16.08
CA GLU A 11 0.55 32.15 16.94
C GLU A 11 1.28 32.17 18.30
N ASP A 12 2.62 32.36 18.31
CA ASP A 12 3.41 32.42 19.54
C ASP A 12 2.96 33.57 20.50
N SER A 13 2.56 34.72 19.96
CA SER A 13 2.05 35.83 20.79
C SER A 13 0.67 35.49 21.36
N VAL A 14 -0.20 34.82 20.61
CA VAL A 14 -1.51 34.36 21.08
C VAL A 14 -1.32 33.33 22.19
N GLU A 15 -0.41 32.37 22.03
CA GLU A 15 -0.10 31.37 23.06
C GLU A 15 0.37 32.05 24.35
N LYS A 16 1.45 32.82 24.30
CA LYS A 16 2.13 33.35 25.50
C LYS A 16 1.39 34.48 26.20
N LEU A 17 0.78 35.39 25.42
CA LEU A 17 0.20 36.60 26.00
C LEU A 17 -1.28 36.47 26.32
N PHE A 18 -1.96 35.53 25.63
CA PHE A 18 -3.40 35.35 25.76
C PHE A 18 -3.77 33.99 26.36
N LEU A 19 -3.40 32.87 25.71
CA LEU A 19 -3.81 31.53 26.12
C LEU A 19 -3.18 31.07 27.44
N ASP A 20 -1.89 31.34 27.70
CA ASP A 20 -1.25 31.00 28.98
C ASP A 20 -1.96 31.67 30.17
N ARG A 21 -2.43 32.91 29.98
CA ARG A 21 -3.18 33.62 31.01
C ARG A 21 -4.61 33.08 31.17
N LEU A 22 -5.25 32.71 30.06
CA LEU A 22 -6.56 32.04 30.11
C LEU A 22 -6.46 30.74 30.88
N ILE A 23 -5.49 29.89 30.54
CA ILE A 23 -5.24 28.58 31.19
C ILE A 23 -4.96 28.78 32.69
N GLY A 24 -4.16 29.79 33.05
CA GLY A 24 -3.93 30.14 34.47
C GLY A 24 -5.23 30.47 35.21
N ASN A 25 -6.15 31.20 34.58
CA ASN A 25 -7.47 31.54 35.17
C ASN A 25 -8.41 30.32 35.26
N LEU A 26 -8.21 29.28 34.42
CA LEU A 26 -8.93 28.02 34.52
C LEU A 26 -8.44 27.14 35.71
N LYS A 27 -7.40 27.55 36.44
CA LYS A 27 -6.84 26.91 37.63
C LYS A 27 -6.26 25.51 37.42
N PHE A 28 -5.80 25.18 36.22
CA PHE A 28 -5.02 23.98 36.00
C PHE A 28 -3.60 24.17 36.53
N LYS A 29 -3.02 23.12 37.16
CA LYS A 29 -1.66 23.12 37.62
C LYS A 29 -0.70 22.91 36.45
N ASP A 30 0.53 23.42 36.56
CA ASP A 30 1.55 23.21 35.50
C ASP A 30 1.78 21.73 35.18
N SER A 31 1.66 20.85 36.17
CA SER A 31 1.77 19.39 36.02
C SER A 31 0.63 18.78 35.17
N ASP A 32 -0.50 19.47 35.08
CA ASP A 32 -1.70 19.04 34.36
C ASP A 32 -1.81 19.66 32.97
N ILE A 33 -0.84 20.48 32.55
CA ILE A 33 -0.77 21.14 31.26
C ILE A 33 0.32 20.46 30.41
N LYS A 34 -0.01 20.02 29.22
CA LYS A 34 0.97 19.54 28.23
C LYS A 34 0.93 20.43 27.01
N THR A 35 2.11 20.97 26.64
CA THR A 35 2.27 21.87 25.50
C THR A 35 3.06 21.17 24.40
N LYS A 36 2.62 21.30 23.13
CA LYS A 36 3.34 20.88 21.91
C LYS A 36 4.07 19.53 22.02
N GLN A 37 3.69 18.68 22.97
CA GLN A 37 4.25 17.34 23.11
C GLN A 37 3.66 16.43 22.04
N SER A 38 4.54 15.70 21.35
CA SER A 38 4.09 14.60 20.50
C SER A 38 3.41 13.56 21.38
N ILE A 39 2.09 13.59 21.35
CA ILE A 39 1.29 12.55 21.99
C ILE A 39 1.54 11.31 21.14
N LYS A 40 2.18 10.27 21.69
CA LYS A 40 2.47 8.99 20.98
C LYS A 40 1.25 8.40 20.27
N GLN A 41 0.07 8.82 20.68
CA GLN A 41 -1.24 8.44 20.19
C GLN A 41 -1.72 9.26 18.96
N LEU A 42 -1.06 10.36 18.63
CA LEU A 42 -1.44 11.29 17.54
C LEU A 42 -0.54 11.17 16.31
N VAL A 43 0.03 10.01 16.06
CA VAL A 43 0.74 9.75 14.80
C VAL A 43 -0.31 9.39 13.76
N ILE A 44 -0.78 10.38 13.01
CA ILE A 44 -1.60 10.18 11.81
C ILE A 44 -0.63 10.10 10.63
N SER A 45 -0.55 8.97 9.97
CA SER A 45 0.15 8.87 8.71
C SER A 45 -0.81 9.21 7.56
N ARG A 46 -0.73 10.42 7.05
CA ARG A 46 -1.23 10.75 5.71
C ARG A 46 -0.12 10.41 4.71
N GLY A 47 -0.21 9.25 4.06
CA GLY A 47 0.82 8.80 3.15
C GLY A 47 2.17 8.63 3.88
N ARG A 48 3.31 8.83 3.17
CA ARG A 48 4.67 8.66 3.72
C ARG A 48 5.15 9.74 4.70
N ARG A 49 4.35 10.74 5.05
CA ARG A 49 4.67 11.71 6.09
C ARG A 49 4.03 11.28 7.40
N LYS A 50 4.84 10.91 8.38
CA LYS A 50 4.47 10.96 9.80
C LYS A 50 4.39 12.44 10.17
N GLU A 51 3.26 13.08 9.97
CA GLU A 51 3.00 14.36 10.58
C GLU A 51 2.66 14.07 12.04
N ASN A 52 3.58 14.44 12.92
CA ASN A 52 3.32 14.47 14.36
C ASN A 52 2.41 15.67 14.61
N TYR A 53 1.10 15.46 14.57
CA TYR A 53 0.13 16.47 15.00
C TYR A 53 0.29 16.69 16.50
N LYS A 54 0.58 17.93 16.86
CA LYS A 54 0.80 18.33 18.24
C LYS A 54 -0.19 19.45 18.54
N PRO A 55 -1.23 19.20 19.35
CA PRO A 55 -2.05 20.30 19.82
C PRO A 55 -1.18 21.24 20.67
N ASP A 56 -1.48 22.52 20.61
CA ASP A 56 -0.70 23.51 21.36
C ASP A 56 -0.78 23.26 22.84
N TYR A 57 -1.99 22.97 23.36
CA TYR A 57 -2.17 22.57 24.76
C TYR A 57 -3.16 21.43 24.89
N VAL A 58 -2.90 20.56 25.87
CA VAL A 58 -3.86 19.59 26.38
C VAL A 58 -3.90 19.70 27.90
N LEU A 59 -5.09 19.99 28.43
CA LEU A 59 -5.30 20.16 29.85
C LEU A 59 -5.82 18.86 30.46
N TYR A 60 -5.18 18.42 31.55
CA TYR A 60 -5.46 17.15 32.23
C TYR A 60 -6.14 17.38 33.57
N LYS A 61 -7.04 16.46 33.97
CA LYS A 61 -7.55 16.31 35.31
C LYS A 61 -7.54 14.84 35.69
N ASN A 62 -6.96 14.51 36.84
CA ASN A 62 -6.81 13.12 37.30
C ASN A 62 -6.10 12.22 36.26
N LYS A 63 -5.02 12.73 35.65
CA LYS A 63 -4.23 12.05 34.61
C LYS A 63 -5.00 11.75 33.30
N LYS A 64 -6.21 12.28 33.14
CA LYS A 64 -7.01 12.15 31.93
C LYS A 64 -7.10 13.49 31.19
N PRO A 65 -6.96 13.53 29.85
CA PRO A 65 -7.13 14.76 29.06
C PRO A 65 -8.59 15.24 29.15
N LYS A 66 -8.81 16.53 29.30
CA LYS A 66 -10.17 17.11 29.44
C LYS A 66 -10.45 18.16 28.38
N ILE A 67 -9.46 18.96 28.01
CA ILE A 67 -9.59 20.06 27.05
C ILE A 67 -8.41 20.01 26.10
N VAL A 68 -8.69 20.22 24.80
CA VAL A 68 -7.70 20.47 23.75
C VAL A 68 -7.77 21.95 23.39
N ILE A 69 -6.64 22.61 23.24
CA ILE A 69 -6.58 24.04 22.85
C ILE A 69 -5.64 24.21 21.66
N GLU A 70 -6.11 24.91 20.65
CA GLU A 70 -5.38 25.31 19.45
C GLU A 70 -5.26 26.84 19.37
N ALA A 71 -4.05 27.31 19.19
CA ALA A 71 -3.72 28.70 18.89
C ALA A 71 -3.66 28.92 17.37
N LYS A 72 -4.04 30.10 16.94
CA LYS A 72 -3.87 30.54 15.54
C LYS A 72 -3.40 32.00 15.52
N ALA A 73 -2.74 32.39 14.41
CA ALA A 73 -2.37 33.79 14.23
C ALA A 73 -3.62 34.65 14.09
N THR A 74 -3.51 35.94 14.45
CA THR A 74 -4.67 36.85 14.49
C THR A 74 -5.34 37.11 13.13
N ASN A 75 -4.62 36.85 12.04
CA ASN A 75 -5.11 36.97 10.67
C ASN A 75 -5.74 35.67 10.11
N GLU A 76 -5.74 34.58 10.88
CA GLU A 76 -6.34 33.32 10.48
C GLU A 76 -7.78 33.18 10.99
N ASP A 77 -8.64 32.58 10.17
CA ASP A 77 -10.02 32.31 10.57
C ASP A 77 -10.07 31.03 11.43
N VAL A 78 -10.50 31.16 12.68
CA VAL A 78 -10.62 30.04 13.63
C VAL A 78 -11.52 28.93 13.11
N ASP A 79 -12.48 29.21 12.24
CA ASP A 79 -13.44 28.23 11.73
C ASP A 79 -12.78 27.23 10.73
N GLU A 80 -11.70 27.59 10.07
CA GLU A 80 -10.94 26.68 9.20
C GLU A 80 -10.24 25.55 9.97
N PHE A 81 -10.04 25.70 11.29
CA PHE A 81 -9.30 24.77 12.13
C PHE A 81 -10.17 23.93 13.07
N ILE A 82 -11.50 24.04 12.97
CA ILE A 82 -12.43 23.28 13.81
C ILE A 82 -12.17 21.77 13.69
N TYR A 83 -12.05 21.26 12.46
CA TYR A 83 -11.83 19.83 12.22
C TYR A 83 -10.46 19.33 12.71
N GLN A 84 -9.45 20.18 12.71
CA GLN A 84 -8.14 19.85 13.26
C GLN A 84 -8.22 19.62 14.78
N ALA A 85 -8.79 20.56 15.52
CA ALA A 85 -8.91 20.46 16.98
C ALA A 85 -9.89 19.34 17.43
N ALA A 86 -10.98 19.17 16.68
CA ALA A 86 -11.91 18.05 16.91
C ALA A 86 -11.24 16.69 16.70
N ASN A 87 -10.39 16.53 15.67
CA ASN A 87 -9.63 15.31 15.43
C ASN A 87 -8.64 15.00 16.56
N TYR A 88 -7.98 16.00 17.13
CA TYR A 88 -7.14 15.78 18.31
C TYR A 88 -7.94 15.26 19.50
N SER A 89 -9.13 15.83 19.73
CA SER A 89 -10.02 15.41 20.81
C SER A 89 -10.50 13.98 20.63
N LEU A 90 -10.92 13.61 19.41
CA LEU A 90 -11.34 12.27 19.06
C LEU A 90 -10.23 11.23 19.24
N LEU A 91 -9.01 11.54 18.76
CA LEU A 91 -7.86 10.65 18.87
C LEU A 91 -7.43 10.45 20.33
N LEU A 92 -7.47 11.51 21.16
CA LEU A 92 -7.22 11.39 22.58
C LEU A 92 -8.26 10.53 23.28
N ASN A 93 -9.56 10.73 22.95
CA ASN A 93 -10.65 9.92 23.47
C ASN A 93 -10.53 8.46 23.07
N SER A 94 -10.11 8.18 21.84
CA SER A 94 -9.91 6.81 21.34
C SER A 94 -8.86 6.01 22.10
N ALA A 95 -8.02 6.63 22.91
CA ALA A 95 -7.04 5.95 23.76
C ALA A 95 -7.62 5.37 25.07
N TYR A 96 -8.87 5.70 25.40
CA TYR A 96 -9.51 5.29 26.65
C TYR A 96 -10.68 4.33 26.39
N LYS A 97 -10.73 3.24 27.17
CA LYS A 97 -11.83 2.26 27.10
C LYS A 97 -13.02 2.77 27.90
N ASN A 98 -14.22 2.70 27.33
CA ASN A 98 -15.51 3.01 27.96
C ASN A 98 -15.65 4.45 28.48
N GLU A 99 -14.89 5.41 27.99
CA GLU A 99 -14.99 6.82 28.37
C GLU A 99 -14.46 7.76 27.29
N ASN A 100 -15.03 8.99 27.24
CA ASN A 100 -14.52 10.11 26.47
C ASN A 100 -14.00 11.18 27.44
N PRO A 101 -12.74 11.09 27.90
CA PRO A 101 -12.22 12.03 28.89
C PRO A 101 -12.07 13.46 28.37
N VAL A 102 -11.73 13.68 27.09
CA VAL A 102 -11.77 15.01 26.48
C VAL A 102 -13.22 15.43 26.30
N LYS A 103 -13.60 16.54 26.91
CA LYS A 103 -14.98 17.05 26.90
C LYS A 103 -15.16 18.20 25.92
N TYR A 104 -14.14 19.02 25.80
CA TYR A 104 -14.19 20.23 25.02
C TYR A 104 -12.89 20.45 24.23
N PHE A 105 -13.02 21.17 23.13
CA PHE A 105 -11.87 21.81 22.50
C PHE A 105 -12.12 23.31 22.33
N LEU A 106 -11.05 24.06 22.32
CA LEU A 106 -11.03 25.49 22.20
C LEU A 106 -10.08 25.91 21.09
N ILE A 107 -10.51 26.83 20.23
CA ILE A 107 -9.66 27.43 19.19
C ILE A 107 -9.67 28.93 19.43
N SER A 108 -8.47 29.56 19.37
CA SER A 108 -8.35 30.99 19.53
C SER A 108 -7.26 31.57 18.64
N ASN A 109 -7.58 32.68 17.98
CA ASN A 109 -6.58 33.56 17.34
C ASN A 109 -6.30 34.83 18.15
N GLY A 110 -6.72 34.84 19.44
CA GLY A 110 -6.60 36.00 20.32
C GLY A 110 -7.70 37.01 20.15
N LEU A 111 -8.25 37.22 18.96
CA LEU A 111 -9.35 38.13 18.67
C LEU A 111 -10.72 37.47 18.82
N ILE A 112 -10.79 36.20 18.42
CA ILE A 112 -11.97 35.36 18.52
C ILE A 112 -11.55 34.05 19.23
N THR A 113 -12.35 33.64 20.21
CA THR A 113 -12.19 32.37 20.92
C THR A 113 -13.49 31.60 20.84
N LYS A 114 -13.45 30.38 20.31
CA LYS A 114 -14.62 29.50 20.21
C LYS A 114 -14.39 28.21 20.98
N ILE A 115 -15.41 27.78 21.73
CA ILE A 115 -15.42 26.56 22.52
C ILE A 115 -16.48 25.62 21.94
N PHE A 116 -16.09 24.34 21.80
CA PHE A 116 -16.90 23.28 21.23
C PHE A 116 -16.95 22.09 22.19
N LYS A 117 -17.99 21.29 22.15
CA LYS A 117 -17.91 19.93 22.67
C LYS A 117 -17.03 19.09 21.74
N TRP A 118 -16.40 18.07 22.29
CA TRP A 118 -15.43 17.24 21.56
C TRP A 118 -16.00 16.54 20.32
N ASP A 119 -17.32 16.33 20.26
CA ASP A 119 -18.09 15.61 19.22
C ASP A 119 -19.02 16.52 18.40
N GLU A 120 -18.97 17.85 18.62
CA GLU A 120 -19.82 18.81 17.91
C GLU A 120 -18.96 19.83 17.13
N ASP A 121 -19.47 20.29 15.97
CA ASP A 121 -18.84 21.33 15.13
C ASP A 121 -19.50 22.71 15.30
N THR A 122 -20.49 22.82 16.17
CA THR A 122 -21.16 24.07 16.51
C THR A 122 -20.61 24.62 17.83
N ALA A 123 -20.11 25.85 17.79
CA ALA A 123 -19.56 26.48 18.98
C ALA A 123 -20.65 26.68 20.03
N ILE A 124 -20.39 26.19 21.27
CA ILE A 124 -21.27 26.41 22.41
C ILE A 124 -21.06 27.80 23.02
N ILE A 125 -19.85 28.34 22.93
CA ILE A 125 -19.54 29.70 23.36
C ILE A 125 -18.62 30.32 22.30
N SER A 126 -18.92 31.57 21.91
CA SER A 126 -18.05 32.37 21.05
C SER A 126 -17.79 33.73 21.72
N LEU A 127 -16.49 34.02 21.94
CA LEU A 127 -16.05 35.23 22.62
C LEU A 127 -15.20 36.06 21.65
N SER A 128 -15.39 37.38 21.72
CA SER A 128 -14.46 38.38 21.17
C SER A 128 -13.36 38.71 22.17
N PHE A 129 -12.31 39.37 21.74
CA PHE A 129 -11.23 39.85 22.63
C PHE A 129 -11.76 40.67 23.83
N GLU A 130 -12.78 41.48 23.58
CA GLU A 130 -13.42 42.36 24.58
C GLU A 130 -14.18 41.58 25.65
N ASP A 131 -14.67 40.37 25.32
CA ASP A 131 -15.40 39.52 26.28
C ASP A 131 -14.51 38.99 27.44
N PHE A 132 -13.19 39.00 27.26
CA PHE A 132 -12.23 38.58 28.29
C PHE A 132 -12.03 39.60 29.40
N SER A 133 -12.97 40.48 29.64
CA SER A 133 -13.00 41.36 30.81
C SER A 133 -13.62 40.61 32.00
N VAL A 134 -13.21 40.96 33.21
CA VAL A 134 -13.70 40.34 34.46
C VAL A 134 -15.23 40.45 34.63
N LYS A 135 -15.86 41.40 33.93
CA LYS A 135 -17.30 41.68 34.00
C LYS A 135 -18.10 41.03 32.85
N SER A 136 -17.47 40.34 31.88
CA SER A 136 -18.17 39.72 30.77
C SER A 136 -18.95 38.47 31.25
N LEU A 137 -20.23 38.42 30.91
CA LEU A 137 -21.06 37.25 31.18
C LEU A 137 -20.58 36.02 30.43
N LYS A 138 -20.16 36.17 29.16
CA LYS A 138 -19.63 35.08 28.34
C LYS A 138 -18.32 34.53 28.89
N TYR A 139 -17.44 35.41 29.40
CA TYR A 139 -16.18 34.96 30.02
C TYR A 139 -16.43 34.18 31.32
N ASN A 140 -17.40 34.63 32.13
CA ASN A 140 -17.81 33.88 33.33
C ASN A 140 -18.43 32.53 32.97
N GLU A 141 -19.20 32.45 31.89
CA GLU A 141 -19.74 31.20 31.36
C GLU A 141 -18.62 30.23 30.92
N LEU A 142 -17.59 30.72 30.20
CA LEU A 142 -16.39 29.98 29.86
C LEU A 142 -15.70 29.45 31.12
N LEU A 143 -15.47 30.30 32.14
CA LEU A 143 -14.82 29.87 33.40
C LEU A 143 -15.65 28.81 34.13
N ASN A 144 -16.98 28.95 34.15
CA ASN A 144 -17.87 27.97 34.76
C ASN A 144 -17.84 26.62 33.99
N LEU A 145 -17.64 26.66 32.69
CA LEU A 145 -17.61 25.45 31.87
C LEU A 145 -16.27 24.71 31.93
N LEU A 146 -15.15 25.47 31.81
CA LEU A 146 -13.83 24.89 31.55
C LEU A 146 -12.89 24.86 32.76
N SER A 147 -13.23 25.53 33.91
CA SER A 147 -12.34 25.53 35.07
C SER A 147 -12.07 24.14 35.62
N TYR A 148 -10.88 23.96 36.22
CA TYR A 148 -10.45 22.69 36.80
C TYR A 148 -11.47 22.09 37.80
N ASP A 149 -12.12 22.93 38.59
CA ASP A 149 -13.10 22.49 39.59
C ASP A 149 -14.40 21.99 38.94
N ASN A 150 -14.83 22.62 37.85
CA ASN A 150 -16.13 22.41 37.25
C ASN A 150 -16.12 21.41 36.07
N ILE A 151 -14.95 21.15 35.47
CA ILE A 151 -14.88 20.23 34.31
C ILE A 151 -15.43 18.84 34.67
N MET A 152 -16.47 18.44 33.98
CA MET A 152 -17.29 17.27 34.32
C MET A 152 -16.54 15.94 34.28
N GLY A 153 -17.11 14.97 35.00
CA GLY A 153 -16.67 13.58 35.00
C GLY A 153 -16.72 12.88 33.64
N ASP A 154 -16.29 11.66 33.60
CA ASP A 154 -16.19 10.89 32.37
C ASP A 154 -17.57 10.47 31.82
N ASN A 155 -17.82 10.65 30.54
CA ASN A 155 -18.99 10.10 29.87
C ASN A 155 -18.68 8.69 29.38
N ILE A 156 -19.70 7.84 29.33
CA ILE A 156 -19.62 6.53 28.70
C ILE A 156 -19.43 6.75 27.20
N LEU A 157 -18.48 6.04 26.59
CA LEU A 157 -18.33 6.03 25.13
C LEU A 157 -19.56 5.44 24.46
N PRO A 158 -19.95 5.90 23.28
CA PRO A 158 -20.88 5.14 22.44
C PRO A 158 -20.34 3.70 22.24
N ASP A 159 -21.20 2.76 21.96
CA ASP A 159 -20.90 1.31 21.86
C ASP A 159 -19.78 0.96 20.86
N PHE A 160 -19.35 1.93 20.06
CA PHE A 160 -18.27 1.74 19.08
C PHE A 160 -17.02 2.55 19.43
N LYS A 161 -15.86 1.92 19.20
CA LYS A 161 -14.54 2.50 19.37
C LYS A 161 -13.53 1.85 18.43
N PHE A 162 -12.70 2.68 17.77
CA PHE A 162 -11.51 2.20 17.07
C PHE A 162 -10.37 1.87 18.05
N GLU A 163 -9.83 0.67 17.94
CA GLU A 163 -8.67 0.22 18.69
C GLU A 163 -7.40 0.41 17.87
N LYS A 164 -6.36 0.94 18.53
CA LYS A 164 -5.03 0.96 17.92
C LYS A 164 -4.39 -0.40 18.09
N VAL A 165 -3.97 -0.97 16.99
CA VAL A 165 -3.28 -2.25 16.94
C VAL A 165 -1.91 -2.09 16.31
N THR A 166 -0.96 -2.87 16.77
CA THR A 166 0.37 -2.97 16.17
C THR A 166 0.34 -3.87 14.93
N THR A 167 1.34 -3.75 14.07
CA THR A 167 1.50 -4.63 12.89
C THR A 167 1.46 -6.12 13.26
N GLN A 168 2.10 -6.50 14.38
CA GLN A 168 2.13 -7.89 14.83
C GLN A 168 0.76 -8.38 15.29
N GLU A 169 -0.02 -7.54 15.97
CA GLU A 169 -1.39 -7.86 16.38
C GLU A 169 -2.29 -8.04 15.16
N ILE A 170 -2.18 -7.19 14.14
CA ILE A 170 -2.96 -7.31 12.91
C ILE A 170 -2.62 -8.60 12.16
N ASP A 171 -1.34 -8.94 12.01
CA ASP A 171 -0.92 -10.23 11.43
C ASP A 171 -1.54 -11.41 12.19
N GLY A 172 -1.57 -11.33 13.52
CA GLY A 172 -2.23 -12.32 14.36
C GLY A 172 -3.73 -12.43 14.09
N ILE A 173 -4.41 -11.30 13.99
CA ILE A 173 -5.85 -11.22 13.72
C ILE A 173 -6.19 -11.74 12.32
N PHE A 174 -5.41 -11.37 11.29
CA PHE A 174 -5.61 -11.88 9.93
C PHE A 174 -5.45 -13.38 9.83
N ARG A 175 -4.42 -13.93 10.49
CA ARG A 175 -4.24 -15.40 10.60
C ARG A 175 -5.41 -16.07 11.35
N ALA A 176 -5.91 -15.42 12.40
CA ALA A 176 -7.08 -15.93 13.14
C ALA A 176 -8.32 -15.96 12.24
N CYS A 177 -8.60 -14.90 11.49
CA CYS A 177 -9.69 -14.83 10.52
C CYS A 177 -9.58 -15.91 9.44
N HIS A 178 -8.40 -16.06 8.84
CA HIS A 178 -8.17 -17.10 7.83
C HIS A 178 -8.36 -18.51 8.38
N ASN A 179 -7.76 -18.81 9.54
CA ASN A 179 -7.89 -20.11 10.18
C ASN A 179 -9.33 -20.43 10.60
N LEU A 180 -10.08 -19.40 11.01
CA LEU A 180 -11.48 -19.50 11.34
C LEU A 180 -12.29 -19.93 10.10
N ILE A 181 -12.13 -19.20 8.99
CA ILE A 181 -12.81 -19.48 7.72
C ILE A 181 -12.43 -20.89 7.23
N TRP A 182 -11.13 -21.17 7.10
CA TRP A 182 -10.64 -22.44 6.61
C TRP A 182 -11.19 -23.65 7.39
N LYS A 183 -11.15 -23.58 8.74
CA LYS A 183 -11.58 -24.70 9.59
C LYS A 183 -13.09 -24.87 9.63
N LYS A 184 -13.86 -23.77 9.67
CA LYS A 184 -15.32 -23.83 9.78
C LYS A 184 -16.02 -24.17 8.48
N GLU A 185 -15.52 -23.62 7.38
CA GLU A 185 -16.14 -23.79 6.06
C GLU A 185 -15.59 -25.03 5.32
N THR A 186 -14.53 -25.66 5.82
CA THR A 186 -13.90 -26.85 5.21
C THR A 186 -13.49 -26.61 3.74
N ILE A 187 -13.08 -25.40 3.42
CA ILE A 187 -12.61 -24.98 2.10
C ILE A 187 -11.08 -24.96 2.08
N ASN A 188 -10.44 -24.94 0.89
CA ASN A 188 -8.99 -24.87 0.82
C ASN A 188 -8.45 -23.49 1.30
N PRO A 189 -7.17 -23.40 1.71
CA PRO A 189 -6.59 -22.14 2.22
C PRO A 189 -6.69 -20.96 1.26
N THR A 190 -6.56 -21.20 -0.04
CA THR A 190 -6.65 -20.15 -1.07
C THR A 190 -8.06 -19.57 -1.18
N ASP A 191 -9.09 -20.43 -1.14
CA ASP A 191 -10.47 -19.97 -1.18
C ASP A 191 -10.85 -19.26 0.13
N ALA A 192 -10.34 -19.73 1.29
CA ALA A 192 -10.49 -19.05 2.57
C ALA A 192 -9.87 -17.64 2.55
N PHE A 193 -8.69 -17.50 1.95
CA PHE A 193 -8.07 -16.20 1.73
C PHE A 193 -8.93 -15.30 0.85
N TYR A 194 -9.45 -15.82 -0.25
CA TYR A 194 -10.27 -15.05 -1.18
C TYR A 194 -11.58 -14.56 -0.55
N GLU A 195 -12.24 -15.42 0.24
CA GLU A 195 -13.44 -15.05 1.00
C GLU A 195 -13.12 -14.00 2.09
N PHE A 196 -11.98 -14.14 2.78
CA PHE A 196 -11.51 -13.12 3.71
C PHE A 196 -11.31 -11.76 3.03
N CYS A 197 -10.72 -11.73 1.82
CA CYS A 197 -10.51 -10.48 1.07
C CYS A 197 -11.83 -9.74 0.83
N LYS A 198 -12.93 -10.43 0.54
CA LYS A 198 -14.24 -9.79 0.36
C LYS A 198 -14.69 -9.04 1.62
N LEU A 199 -14.56 -9.69 2.78
CA LEU A 199 -14.89 -9.08 4.08
C LEU A 199 -13.97 -7.90 4.40
N PHE A 200 -12.68 -8.04 4.09
CA PHE A 200 -11.70 -6.98 4.32
C PHE A 200 -11.96 -5.75 3.44
N PHE A 201 -12.34 -5.94 2.17
CA PHE A 201 -12.75 -4.83 1.29
C PHE A 201 -13.98 -4.09 1.81
N ILE A 202 -14.99 -4.82 2.33
CA ILE A 202 -16.16 -4.20 2.96
C ILE A 202 -15.70 -3.34 4.14
N LYS A 203 -14.86 -3.88 5.00
CA LYS A 203 -14.34 -3.17 6.18
C LYS A 203 -13.59 -1.90 5.79
N LEU A 204 -12.68 -1.98 4.82
CA LEU A 204 -11.94 -0.81 4.33
C LEU A 204 -12.84 0.27 3.73
N LYS A 205 -13.84 -0.13 2.94
CA LYS A 205 -14.84 0.81 2.39
C LYS A 205 -15.61 1.49 3.51
N GLN A 206 -16.01 0.73 4.53
CA GLN A 206 -16.72 1.26 5.69
C GLN A 206 -15.86 2.23 6.49
N ASP A 207 -14.60 1.87 6.78
CA ASP A 207 -13.68 2.76 7.49
C ASP A 207 -13.43 4.05 6.72
N LYS A 208 -13.20 3.95 5.40
CA LYS A 208 -13.07 5.12 4.53
C LYS A 208 -14.31 6.02 4.58
N HIS A 209 -15.51 5.45 4.55
CA HIS A 209 -16.75 6.18 4.66
C HIS A 209 -16.84 6.92 6.00
N LEU A 210 -16.61 6.22 7.12
CA LEU A 210 -16.65 6.81 8.46
C LEU A 210 -15.67 7.98 8.62
N HIS A 211 -14.45 7.83 8.08
CA HIS A 211 -13.46 8.91 8.09
C HIS A 211 -13.86 10.08 7.22
N THR A 212 -14.29 9.84 5.99
CA THR A 212 -14.61 10.90 5.03
C THR A 212 -15.85 11.72 5.46
N GLU A 213 -16.88 11.03 5.94
CA GLU A 213 -18.15 11.69 6.28
C GLU A 213 -18.21 12.26 7.70
N TYR A 214 -17.44 11.68 8.62
CA TYR A 214 -17.54 12.04 10.04
C TYR A 214 -16.20 12.40 10.66
N ILE A 215 -15.27 11.45 10.79
CA ILE A 215 -14.07 11.59 11.63
C ILE A 215 -13.17 12.73 11.16
N ASN A 216 -12.90 12.83 9.85
CA ASN A 216 -12.08 13.92 9.29
C ASN A 216 -12.74 15.30 9.41
N LYS A 217 -14.07 15.32 9.65
CA LYS A 217 -14.83 16.53 9.91
C LYS A 217 -14.99 16.79 11.41
N GLY A 218 -14.29 16.03 12.27
CA GLY A 218 -14.36 16.18 13.73
C GLY A 218 -15.67 15.72 14.36
N LYS A 219 -16.48 14.94 13.62
CA LYS A 219 -17.77 14.42 14.08
C LYS A 219 -17.65 12.97 14.52
N MET A 220 -18.41 12.57 15.52
CA MET A 220 -18.55 11.15 15.87
C MET A 220 -19.60 10.52 14.95
N PRO A 221 -19.26 9.38 14.31
CA PRO A 221 -20.24 8.67 13.50
C PRO A 221 -21.41 8.18 14.36
N PRO A 222 -22.67 8.31 13.89
CA PRO A 222 -23.83 7.70 14.54
C PRO A 222 -23.69 6.18 14.59
N THR A 223 -24.27 5.54 15.60
CA THR A 223 -24.15 4.07 15.80
C THR A 223 -24.65 3.28 14.58
N GLU A 224 -25.62 3.80 13.84
CA GLU A 224 -26.19 3.19 12.63
C GLU A 224 -25.18 3.11 11.48
N GLU A 225 -24.19 3.99 11.45
CA GLU A 225 -23.16 4.04 10.42
C GLU A 225 -22.05 2.98 10.61
N PHE A 226 -21.98 2.37 11.80
CA PHE A 226 -21.06 1.25 12.04
C PHE A 226 -21.61 -0.07 11.50
N LYS A 227 -21.82 -0.14 10.18
CA LYS A 227 -22.46 -1.27 9.52
C LYS A 227 -21.61 -2.55 9.54
N PHE A 228 -20.28 -2.42 9.57
CA PHE A 228 -19.39 -3.58 9.74
C PHE A 228 -19.18 -3.89 11.23
N SER A 229 -20.26 -4.27 11.91
CA SER A 229 -20.27 -4.60 13.34
C SER A 229 -21.26 -5.70 13.70
N GLU A 230 -20.95 -6.46 14.75
CA GLU A 230 -21.85 -7.49 15.29
C GLU A 230 -23.20 -6.91 15.70
N GLN A 231 -23.21 -5.70 16.28
CA GLN A 231 -24.42 -5.01 16.68
C GLN A 231 -25.33 -4.69 15.48
N TRP A 232 -24.76 -4.18 14.39
CA TRP A 232 -25.52 -3.89 13.19
C TRP A 232 -26.06 -5.18 12.56
N ILE A 233 -25.25 -6.24 12.44
CA ILE A 233 -25.68 -7.54 11.89
C ILE A 233 -26.90 -8.08 12.67
N ASN A 234 -26.87 -8.00 14.00
CA ASN A 234 -27.96 -8.51 14.84
C ASN A 234 -29.28 -7.70 14.71
N LYS A 235 -29.20 -6.44 14.31
CA LYS A 235 -30.38 -5.58 14.07
C LYS A 235 -31.03 -5.85 12.71
N GLN A 236 -30.31 -6.50 11.76
CA GLN A 236 -30.84 -6.76 10.43
C GLN A 236 -31.73 -8.01 10.42
N GLY A 237 -32.86 -7.93 9.72
CA GLY A 237 -33.78 -9.09 9.54
C GLY A 237 -33.29 -10.10 8.49
N ALA A 238 -32.23 -9.81 7.76
CA ALA A 238 -31.69 -10.68 6.71
C ALA A 238 -30.82 -11.80 7.29
N VAL A 239 -30.86 -12.98 6.67
CA VAL A 239 -30.06 -14.14 7.09
C VAL A 239 -28.54 -13.88 7.00
N ASN A 240 -28.10 -13.14 5.98
CA ASN A 240 -26.70 -12.77 5.79
C ASN A 240 -26.61 -11.32 5.30
N PRO A 241 -26.77 -10.31 6.20
CA PRO A 241 -26.81 -8.91 5.81
C PRO A 241 -25.46 -8.39 5.30
N VAL A 242 -24.33 -8.98 5.71
CA VAL A 242 -23.01 -8.60 5.19
C VAL A 242 -22.91 -8.94 3.71
N ASN A 243 -23.40 -10.12 3.29
CA ASN A 243 -23.40 -10.49 1.88
C ASN A 243 -24.46 -9.72 1.08
N SER A 244 -25.72 -9.66 1.56
CA SER A 244 -26.82 -9.07 0.79
C SER A 244 -26.73 -7.56 0.69
N ILE A 245 -26.39 -6.87 1.77
CA ILE A 245 -26.36 -5.41 1.84
C ILE A 245 -24.95 -4.88 1.59
N LEU A 246 -23.98 -5.21 2.48
CA LEU A 246 -22.67 -4.56 2.42
C LEU A 246 -21.86 -4.97 1.21
N PHE A 247 -21.92 -6.26 0.80
CA PHE A 247 -21.20 -6.74 -0.37
C PHE A 247 -21.93 -6.41 -1.67
N LYS A 248 -23.19 -6.88 -1.83
CA LYS A 248 -23.92 -6.78 -3.10
C LYS A 248 -24.49 -5.40 -3.39
N GLU A 249 -25.11 -4.74 -2.40
CA GLU A 249 -25.77 -3.47 -2.63
C GLU A 249 -24.84 -2.26 -2.43
N GLU A 250 -23.77 -2.40 -1.63
CA GLU A 250 -22.86 -1.29 -1.39
C GLU A 250 -21.48 -1.44 -2.04
N LEU A 251 -20.77 -2.59 -1.85
CA LEU A 251 -19.40 -2.74 -2.33
C LEU A 251 -19.33 -2.97 -3.84
N LEU A 252 -20.10 -3.93 -4.37
CA LEU A 252 -20.05 -4.22 -5.81
C LEU A 252 -20.45 -3.03 -6.68
N PRO A 253 -21.52 -2.25 -6.38
CA PRO A 253 -21.86 -1.03 -7.12
C PRO A 253 -20.78 0.04 -6.99
N PHE A 254 -20.17 0.21 -5.81
CA PHE A 254 -19.05 1.12 -5.62
C PHE A 254 -17.86 0.76 -6.52
N LEU A 255 -17.44 -0.51 -6.53
CA LEU A 255 -16.35 -0.98 -7.40
C LEU A 255 -16.69 -0.87 -8.89
N LYS A 256 -17.97 -1.07 -9.25
CA LYS A 256 -18.46 -0.86 -10.63
C LYS A 256 -18.32 0.61 -11.04
N LYS A 257 -18.76 1.53 -10.19
CA LYS A 257 -18.62 2.98 -10.43
C LYS A 257 -17.15 3.38 -10.58
N GLU A 258 -16.27 2.88 -9.72
CA GLU A 258 -14.82 3.12 -9.82
C GLU A 258 -14.24 2.63 -11.15
N ARG A 259 -14.75 1.49 -11.70
CA ARG A 259 -14.35 1.02 -13.04
C ARG A 259 -14.80 1.97 -14.15
N GLU A 260 -16.05 2.39 -14.12
CA GLU A 260 -16.67 3.22 -15.16
C GLU A 260 -16.07 4.64 -15.19
N GLU A 261 -15.81 5.23 -14.02
CA GLU A 261 -15.29 6.59 -13.90
C GLU A 261 -13.77 6.70 -14.02
N HIS A 262 -13.04 5.68 -13.56
CA HIS A 262 -11.58 5.73 -13.43
C HIS A 262 -10.83 4.66 -14.24
N GLY A 263 -11.52 3.88 -15.06
CA GLY A 263 -10.89 2.84 -15.91
C GLY A 263 -10.21 1.70 -15.14
N LYS A 264 -10.62 1.46 -13.88
CA LYS A 264 -10.06 0.39 -13.05
C LYS A 264 -10.48 -0.99 -13.55
N LYS A 265 -9.67 -1.99 -13.32
CA LYS A 265 -10.01 -3.37 -13.69
C LYS A 265 -10.86 -4.06 -12.62
N ARG A 266 -11.65 -5.02 -13.04
CA ARG A 266 -12.56 -5.78 -12.17
C ARG A 266 -11.80 -6.59 -11.11
N ILE A 267 -12.19 -6.45 -9.85
CA ILE A 267 -11.71 -7.26 -8.73
C ILE A 267 -12.67 -8.43 -8.46
N PHE A 268 -13.96 -8.15 -8.30
CA PHE A 268 -15.01 -9.15 -8.08
C PHE A 268 -16.00 -9.15 -9.24
N GLU A 269 -16.63 -10.31 -9.55
CA GLU A 269 -17.70 -10.38 -10.54
C GLU A 269 -18.95 -9.65 -10.03
N ASP A 270 -19.77 -9.09 -10.94
CA ASP A 270 -20.95 -8.30 -10.56
C ASP A 270 -22.03 -9.13 -9.87
N ASN A 271 -22.04 -10.47 -10.08
CA ASN A 271 -22.96 -11.42 -9.44
C ASN A 271 -22.29 -12.27 -8.36
N GLU A 272 -21.10 -11.89 -7.91
CA GLU A 272 -20.34 -12.67 -6.91
C GLU A 272 -21.02 -12.64 -5.53
N ASN A 273 -20.78 -13.67 -4.74
CA ASN A 273 -21.29 -13.82 -3.38
C ASN A 273 -20.14 -14.03 -2.40
N ILE A 274 -20.38 -13.72 -1.14
CA ILE A 274 -19.58 -14.25 -0.04
C ILE A 274 -20.10 -15.66 0.24
N ASN A 275 -19.28 -16.66 -0.05
CA ASN A 275 -19.64 -18.07 0.07
C ASN A 275 -19.26 -18.64 1.45
N LEU A 276 -19.66 -17.90 2.51
CA LEU A 276 -19.45 -18.26 3.90
C LEU A 276 -20.78 -18.32 4.65
N GLN A 277 -20.86 -19.17 5.66
CA GLN A 277 -22.01 -19.20 6.58
C GLN A 277 -22.10 -17.89 7.37
N SER A 278 -23.33 -17.45 7.66
CA SER A 278 -23.57 -16.20 8.42
C SER A 278 -22.87 -16.20 9.79
N ALA A 279 -22.77 -17.35 10.44
CA ALA A 279 -22.07 -17.48 11.72
C ALA A 279 -20.55 -17.22 11.57
N THR A 280 -19.93 -17.76 10.53
CA THR A 280 -18.52 -17.54 10.23
C THR A 280 -18.23 -16.06 9.92
N ILE A 281 -19.08 -15.43 9.09
CA ILE A 281 -18.98 -14.01 8.77
C ILE A 281 -19.07 -13.17 10.04
N LYS A 282 -20.01 -13.45 10.92
CA LYS A 282 -20.18 -12.71 12.18
C LYS A 282 -18.96 -12.80 13.09
N GLU A 283 -18.33 -13.96 13.18
CA GLU A 283 -17.11 -14.11 13.97
C GLU A 283 -15.92 -13.37 13.36
N VAL A 284 -15.78 -13.35 12.03
CA VAL A 284 -14.75 -12.54 11.35
C VAL A 284 -15.02 -11.04 11.57
N VAL A 285 -16.27 -10.59 11.43
CA VAL A 285 -16.65 -9.20 11.72
C VAL A 285 -16.28 -8.82 13.15
N LYS A 286 -16.54 -9.69 14.12
CA LYS A 286 -16.20 -9.47 15.54
C LYS A 286 -14.69 -9.27 15.76
N LEU A 287 -13.83 -9.97 15.01
CA LEU A 287 -12.38 -9.79 15.09
C LEU A 287 -11.90 -8.47 14.47
N LEU A 288 -12.59 -7.98 13.44
CA LEU A 288 -12.14 -6.81 12.66
C LEU A 288 -12.86 -5.51 13.00
N GLN A 289 -14.06 -5.55 13.62
CA GLN A 289 -14.95 -4.41 13.73
C GLN A 289 -14.33 -3.18 14.42
N HIS A 290 -13.48 -3.39 15.43
CA HIS A 290 -12.88 -2.31 16.22
C HIS A 290 -11.55 -1.77 15.66
N ILE A 291 -11.00 -2.39 14.61
CA ILE A 291 -9.74 -1.97 14.01
C ILE A 291 -10.01 -0.86 12.99
N ASP A 292 -9.22 0.19 13.03
CA ASP A 292 -9.27 1.27 12.05
C ASP A 292 -8.21 1.05 10.96
N PHE A 293 -8.62 0.52 9.81
CA PHE A 293 -7.73 0.28 8.68
C PHE A 293 -7.52 1.52 7.79
N TYR A 294 -8.33 2.56 7.91
CA TYR A 294 -8.15 3.80 7.14
C TYR A 294 -6.93 4.61 7.59
N ASN A 295 -6.69 4.67 8.90
CA ASN A 295 -5.54 5.36 9.49
C ASN A 295 -4.26 4.52 9.53
N ILE A 296 -4.34 3.26 9.13
CA ILE A 296 -3.15 2.44 8.96
C ILE A 296 -2.47 2.90 7.66
N ASP A 297 -1.17 3.17 7.74
CA ASP A 297 -0.35 3.57 6.59
C ASP A 297 -0.60 2.65 5.39
N GLU A 298 -0.80 3.22 4.20
CA GLU A 298 -1.01 2.44 2.96
C GLU A 298 0.11 1.41 2.73
N ASP A 299 1.37 1.75 3.05
CA ASP A 299 2.50 0.81 3.01
C ASP A 299 2.34 -0.30 4.06
N LEU A 300 1.73 -0.01 5.20
CA LEU A 300 1.46 -1.00 6.25
C LEU A 300 0.30 -1.92 5.84
N ASN A 301 -0.79 -1.38 5.28
CA ASN A 301 -1.91 -2.19 4.75
C ASN A 301 -1.43 -3.16 3.68
N GLY A 302 -0.60 -2.70 2.76
CA GLY A 302 -0.01 -3.55 1.74
C GLY A 302 0.95 -4.59 2.29
N ARG A 303 1.83 -4.22 3.23
CA ARG A 303 2.73 -5.18 3.91
C ARG A 303 1.96 -6.24 4.69
N MET A 304 0.88 -5.87 5.36
CA MET A 304 0.01 -6.80 6.07
C MET A 304 -0.65 -7.78 5.13
N PHE A 305 -1.20 -7.29 4.01
CA PHE A 305 -1.80 -8.13 3.00
C PHE A 305 -0.78 -9.13 2.41
N GLU A 306 0.44 -8.69 2.13
CA GLU A 306 1.50 -9.58 1.66
C GLU A 306 1.97 -10.57 2.72
N THR A 307 2.13 -10.13 3.98
CA THR A 307 2.51 -11.00 5.10
C THR A 307 1.44 -12.07 5.31
N PHE A 308 0.18 -11.66 5.26
CA PHE A 308 -0.96 -12.56 5.36
C PHE A 308 -0.99 -13.53 4.17
N LEU A 309 -0.83 -13.05 2.95
CA LEU A 309 -0.78 -13.88 1.75
C LEU A 309 0.35 -14.93 1.82
N SER A 310 1.56 -14.51 2.20
CA SER A 310 2.70 -15.43 2.32
C SER A 310 2.59 -16.40 3.49
N ALA A 311 1.87 -16.05 4.56
CA ALA A 311 1.71 -16.88 5.74
C ALA A 311 0.56 -17.89 5.62
N THR A 312 -0.47 -17.58 4.84
CA THR A 312 -1.70 -18.39 4.73
C THR A 312 -1.72 -19.26 3.48
N VAL A 313 -1.12 -18.78 2.40
CA VAL A 313 -1.09 -19.48 1.12
C VAL A 313 0.32 -20.01 0.89
N ARG A 314 0.57 -21.25 1.27
CA ARG A 314 1.81 -21.94 0.89
C ARG A 314 1.85 -22.13 -0.62
N GLY A 315 3.02 -21.91 -1.23
CA GLY A 315 3.22 -21.87 -2.69
C GLY A 315 2.58 -22.99 -3.52
N LYS A 316 2.29 -24.16 -2.92
CA LYS A 316 1.59 -25.29 -3.57
C LYS A 316 0.12 -24.99 -3.89
N ASP A 317 -0.55 -24.18 -3.08
CA ASP A 317 -2.01 -23.96 -3.20
C ASP A 317 -2.37 -22.92 -4.28
N LEU A 318 -1.48 -21.97 -4.56
CA LEU A 318 -1.64 -21.02 -5.67
C LEU A 318 -0.87 -21.43 -6.93
N GLY A 319 -0.08 -22.52 -6.86
CA GLY A 319 0.72 -23.01 -8.00
C GLY A 319 1.84 -22.08 -8.43
N GLN A 320 2.18 -21.07 -7.61
CA GLN A 320 3.20 -20.07 -7.92
C GLN A 320 4.03 -19.70 -6.68
N PHE A 321 5.23 -19.22 -6.92
CA PHE A 321 6.21 -18.87 -5.92
C PHE A 321 6.23 -17.34 -5.72
N PHE A 322 5.98 -16.91 -4.48
CA PHE A 322 6.15 -15.48 -4.15
C PHE A 322 7.64 -15.13 -4.12
N THR A 323 7.98 -14.04 -4.80
CA THR A 323 9.33 -13.51 -4.73
C THR A 323 9.58 -12.89 -3.34
N PRO A 324 10.63 -13.34 -2.61
CA PRO A 324 10.95 -12.73 -1.32
C PRO A 324 11.08 -11.22 -1.42
N ARG A 325 10.55 -10.52 -0.43
CA ARG A 325 10.47 -9.05 -0.42
C ARG A 325 11.84 -8.37 -0.54
N SER A 326 12.87 -8.98 0.03
CA SER A 326 14.26 -8.49 -0.10
C SER A 326 14.76 -8.52 -1.54
N ILE A 327 14.39 -9.56 -2.30
CA ILE A 327 14.74 -9.68 -3.74
C ILE A 327 14.00 -8.61 -4.53
N VAL A 328 12.69 -8.42 -4.31
CA VAL A 328 11.90 -7.39 -4.98
C VAL A 328 12.51 -6.01 -4.74
N LYS A 329 12.74 -5.65 -3.48
CA LYS A 329 13.35 -4.36 -3.09
C LYS A 329 14.74 -4.16 -3.68
N PHE A 330 15.53 -5.21 -3.71
CA PHE A 330 16.87 -5.16 -4.31
C PHE A 330 16.80 -4.88 -5.82
N ILE A 331 15.97 -5.61 -6.55
CA ILE A 331 15.79 -5.44 -8.00
C ILE A 331 15.29 -4.02 -8.33
N VAL A 332 14.32 -3.50 -7.59
CA VAL A 332 13.80 -2.13 -7.78
C VAL A 332 14.88 -1.08 -7.50
N LYS A 333 15.74 -1.29 -6.49
CA LYS A 333 16.88 -0.39 -6.21
C LYS A 333 17.99 -0.50 -7.23
N LEU A 334 18.21 -1.70 -7.78
CA LEU A 334 19.27 -1.99 -8.75
C LEU A 334 18.96 -1.37 -10.11
N VAL A 335 17.71 -1.35 -10.53
CA VAL A 335 17.32 -0.83 -11.86
C VAL A 335 17.43 0.69 -11.95
N ASP A 336 17.38 1.38 -10.83
CA ASP A 336 17.36 2.84 -10.72
C ASP A 336 16.39 3.50 -11.72
N LEU A 337 15.11 3.49 -11.36
CA LEU A 337 14.02 4.02 -12.17
C LEU A 337 14.19 5.53 -12.41
N LYS A 338 14.02 5.97 -13.64
CA LYS A 338 13.97 7.38 -13.98
C LYS A 338 12.63 7.98 -13.58
N VAL A 339 12.67 8.98 -12.73
CA VAL A 339 11.51 9.75 -12.28
C VAL A 339 11.91 11.19 -12.11
N ASN A 340 11.55 12.03 -13.05
CA ASN A 340 11.77 13.46 -13.01
C ASN A 340 10.60 14.22 -13.66
N LYS A 341 10.64 15.55 -13.67
CA LYS A 341 9.55 16.40 -14.17
C LYS A 341 9.17 16.10 -15.63
N ASN A 342 10.11 15.66 -16.45
CA ASN A 342 9.95 15.51 -17.90
C ASN A 342 9.80 14.04 -18.33
N GLU A 343 10.29 13.11 -17.53
CA GLU A 343 10.37 11.69 -17.88
C GLU A 343 10.09 10.80 -16.68
N ILE A 344 9.21 9.85 -16.84
CA ILE A 344 8.91 8.78 -15.87
C ILE A 344 8.93 7.47 -16.64
N ASP A 345 9.76 6.51 -16.20
CA ASP A 345 9.85 5.18 -16.80
C ASP A 345 8.48 4.48 -16.78
N THR A 346 8.14 3.80 -17.86
CA THR A 346 7.02 2.86 -17.92
C THR A 346 7.50 1.47 -17.52
N VAL A 347 6.84 0.85 -16.54
CA VAL A 347 7.24 -0.43 -15.97
C VAL A 347 6.20 -1.50 -16.24
N PHE A 348 6.65 -2.71 -16.59
CA PHE A 348 5.80 -3.86 -16.83
C PHE A 348 6.28 -5.09 -16.03
N ASP A 349 5.33 -5.84 -15.47
CA ASP A 349 5.54 -7.19 -14.94
C ASP A 349 4.59 -8.17 -15.64
N GLY A 350 5.12 -9.04 -16.46
CA GLY A 350 4.35 -9.96 -17.31
C GLY A 350 3.90 -11.25 -16.61
N CYS A 351 4.26 -11.45 -15.35
CA CYS A 351 3.83 -12.56 -14.50
C CYS A 351 3.74 -12.08 -13.05
N SER A 352 2.84 -11.10 -12.84
CA SER A 352 2.83 -10.26 -11.65
C SER A 352 2.50 -10.97 -10.34
N GLY A 353 1.94 -12.18 -10.38
CA GLY A 353 1.63 -12.97 -9.19
C GLY A 353 0.75 -12.22 -8.20
N SER A 354 1.32 -11.79 -7.07
CA SER A 354 0.64 -10.93 -6.08
C SER A 354 0.85 -9.42 -6.29
N GLY A 355 1.63 -9.03 -7.30
CA GLY A 355 1.93 -7.62 -7.60
C GLY A 355 3.13 -7.04 -6.84
N GLY A 356 3.95 -7.87 -6.20
CA GLY A 356 5.04 -7.42 -5.35
C GLY A 356 6.01 -6.44 -6.02
N PHE A 357 6.43 -6.70 -7.27
CA PHE A 357 7.28 -5.77 -8.04
C PHE A 357 6.57 -4.44 -8.32
N LEU A 358 5.31 -4.49 -8.75
CA LEU A 358 4.54 -3.30 -9.10
C LEU A 358 4.38 -2.35 -7.90
N ILE A 359 4.15 -2.91 -6.72
CA ILE A 359 3.99 -2.17 -5.47
C ILE A 359 5.28 -1.46 -5.07
N ASP A 360 6.41 -2.18 -5.06
CA ASP A 360 7.70 -1.56 -4.70
C ASP A 360 8.16 -0.52 -5.74
N VAL A 361 7.83 -0.73 -7.02
CA VAL A 361 8.05 0.27 -8.09
C VAL A 361 7.23 1.53 -7.82
N ILE A 362 5.93 1.40 -7.54
CA ILE A 362 5.06 2.54 -7.17
C ILE A 362 5.66 3.27 -5.97
N ALA A 363 6.03 2.50 -4.94
CA ALA A 363 6.62 3.05 -3.73
C ALA A 363 7.92 3.83 -3.99
N ASP A 364 8.80 3.34 -4.86
CA ASP A 364 10.04 4.03 -5.25
C ASP A 364 9.76 5.28 -6.09
N MET A 365 8.87 5.18 -7.09
CA MET A 365 8.50 6.31 -7.94
C MET A 365 7.84 7.45 -7.16
N VAL A 366 6.88 7.13 -6.28
CA VAL A 366 6.21 8.12 -5.41
C VAL A 366 7.23 8.80 -4.51
N LYS A 367 8.15 8.04 -3.89
CA LYS A 367 9.23 8.61 -3.08
C LYS A 367 10.14 9.54 -3.88
N LYS A 368 10.49 9.17 -5.13
CA LYS A 368 11.28 10.02 -6.02
C LYS A 368 10.54 11.29 -6.38
N ILE A 369 9.22 11.23 -6.67
CA ILE A 369 8.39 12.41 -6.95
C ILE A 369 8.35 13.35 -5.74
N ASP A 370 8.18 12.83 -4.51
CA ASP A 370 8.17 13.64 -3.29
C ASP A 370 9.48 14.42 -3.09
N ASN A 371 10.60 13.84 -3.53
CA ASN A 371 11.92 14.45 -3.43
C ASN A 371 12.27 15.42 -4.58
N ILE A 372 11.43 15.55 -5.63
CA ILE A 372 11.70 16.52 -6.70
C ILE A 372 11.55 17.93 -6.12
N GLN A 373 12.64 18.70 -6.23
CA GLN A 373 12.65 20.09 -5.85
C GLN A 373 11.91 20.96 -6.91
N ASN A 374 11.40 22.11 -6.50
CA ASN A 374 10.72 23.08 -7.39
C ASN A 374 9.42 22.56 -8.04
N LEU A 375 8.70 21.66 -7.36
CA LEU A 375 7.33 21.27 -7.68
C LEU A 375 6.40 21.60 -6.52
N THR A 376 5.21 22.12 -6.87
CA THR A 376 4.12 22.31 -5.90
C THR A 376 3.54 20.97 -5.47
N ASN A 377 2.86 20.92 -4.33
CA ASN A 377 2.17 19.70 -3.88
C ASN A 377 1.12 19.24 -4.91
N ILE A 378 0.41 20.16 -5.58
CA ILE A 378 -0.57 19.83 -6.62
C ILE A 378 0.11 19.15 -7.81
N GLU A 379 1.27 19.66 -8.26
CA GLU A 379 2.04 19.03 -9.35
C GLU A 379 2.54 17.64 -8.97
N LYS A 380 3.02 17.47 -7.73
CA LYS A 380 3.44 16.15 -7.20
C LYS A 380 2.30 15.15 -7.17
N GLU A 381 1.13 15.55 -6.66
CA GLU A 381 -0.06 14.66 -6.65
C GLU A 381 -0.53 14.30 -8.06
N LYS A 382 -0.50 15.24 -9.00
CA LYS A 382 -0.79 14.96 -10.42
C LYS A 382 0.21 13.97 -11.04
N MET A 383 1.50 14.11 -10.71
CA MET A 383 2.53 13.16 -11.17
C MET A 383 2.32 11.77 -10.55
N LYS A 384 2.03 11.66 -9.25
CA LYS A 384 1.71 10.40 -8.57
C LYS A 384 0.50 9.71 -9.20
N GLY A 385 -0.60 10.45 -9.45
CA GLY A 385 -1.73 9.94 -10.21
C GLY A 385 -1.33 9.42 -11.59
N GLY A 386 -0.41 10.15 -12.28
CA GLY A 386 0.16 9.71 -13.56
C GLY A 386 0.90 8.38 -13.48
N VAL A 387 1.65 8.13 -12.38
CA VAL A 387 2.35 6.84 -12.16
C VAL A 387 1.34 5.70 -12.22
N TYR A 388 0.28 5.75 -11.44
CA TYR A 388 -0.71 4.69 -11.37
C TYR A 388 -1.38 4.38 -12.71
N PHE A 389 -1.81 5.41 -13.45
CA PHE A 389 -2.65 5.24 -14.64
C PHE A 389 -1.88 5.07 -15.95
N ARG A 390 -0.60 5.46 -16.02
CA ARG A 390 0.13 5.53 -17.29
C ARG A 390 1.48 4.83 -17.29
N HIS A 391 2.08 4.59 -16.11
CA HIS A 391 3.46 4.13 -16.04
C HIS A 391 3.60 2.73 -15.46
N ILE A 392 2.56 2.19 -14.80
CA ILE A 392 2.60 0.86 -14.18
C ILE A 392 1.67 -0.10 -14.91
N TYR A 393 2.22 -1.23 -15.37
CA TYR A 393 1.51 -2.26 -16.10
C TYR A 393 1.83 -3.64 -15.54
N GLY A 394 0.82 -4.51 -15.46
CA GLY A 394 0.98 -5.90 -15.05
C GLY A 394 0.15 -6.85 -15.88
N ALA A 395 0.62 -8.09 -16.01
CA ALA A 395 -0.17 -9.18 -16.58
C ALA A 395 -0.01 -10.44 -15.72
N GLU A 396 -1.09 -11.20 -15.62
CA GLU A 396 -1.11 -12.47 -14.89
C GLU A 396 -2.10 -13.43 -15.56
N LYS A 397 -1.64 -14.65 -15.83
CA LYS A 397 -2.44 -15.65 -16.52
C LYS A 397 -3.59 -16.19 -15.67
N SER A 398 -3.35 -16.39 -14.38
CA SER A 398 -4.35 -16.88 -13.42
C SER A 398 -5.34 -15.78 -13.06
N LEU A 399 -6.64 -16.03 -13.24
CA LEU A 399 -7.70 -15.11 -12.83
C LEU A 399 -7.65 -14.82 -11.32
N LYS A 400 -7.42 -15.85 -10.49
CA LYS A 400 -7.30 -15.67 -9.03
C LYS A 400 -6.13 -14.76 -8.68
N ASN A 401 -4.95 -15.01 -9.26
CA ASN A 401 -3.77 -14.19 -8.98
C ASN A 401 -3.89 -12.78 -9.53
N SER A 402 -4.46 -12.57 -10.73
CA SER A 402 -4.68 -11.23 -11.27
C SER A 402 -5.59 -10.39 -10.37
N ARG A 403 -6.61 -11.02 -9.77
CA ARG A 403 -7.47 -10.37 -8.76
C ARG A 403 -6.70 -10.04 -7.49
N VAL A 404 -5.83 -10.95 -7.02
CA VAL A 404 -4.95 -10.68 -5.86
C VAL A 404 -4.02 -9.50 -6.15
N THR A 405 -3.40 -9.45 -7.33
CA THR A 405 -2.59 -8.30 -7.76
C THR A 405 -3.41 -7.01 -7.73
N ARG A 406 -4.62 -7.01 -8.31
CA ARG A 406 -5.51 -5.84 -8.35
C ARG A 406 -5.93 -5.40 -6.95
N MET A 407 -6.25 -6.34 -6.05
CA MET A 407 -6.55 -6.05 -4.65
C MET A 407 -5.36 -5.41 -3.95
N ASN A 408 -4.18 -5.97 -4.12
CA ASN A 408 -2.96 -5.50 -3.48
C ASN A 408 -2.61 -4.08 -3.93
N LEU A 409 -2.69 -3.80 -5.24
CA LEU A 409 -2.49 -2.45 -5.77
C LEU A 409 -3.54 -1.46 -5.27
N TRP A 410 -4.79 -1.89 -5.15
CA TRP A 410 -5.86 -1.07 -4.62
C TRP A 410 -5.57 -0.63 -3.17
N PHE A 411 -5.02 -1.53 -2.33
CA PHE A 411 -4.60 -1.22 -0.95
C PHE A 411 -3.42 -0.24 -0.89
N HIS A 412 -2.63 -0.14 -1.96
CA HIS A 412 -1.52 0.81 -2.06
C HIS A 412 -1.88 2.10 -2.80
N GLY A 413 -3.18 2.44 -2.88
CA GLY A 413 -3.66 3.69 -3.46
C GLY A 413 -3.79 3.69 -4.99
N ASP A 414 -3.32 2.62 -5.66
CA ASP A 414 -3.57 2.44 -7.09
C ASP A 414 -4.97 1.88 -7.34
N GLY A 415 -5.57 2.28 -8.38
CA GLY A 415 -6.82 1.74 -8.83
C GLY A 415 -6.73 0.47 -9.65
N SER A 416 -5.60 -0.19 -9.76
CA SER A 416 -5.40 -1.41 -10.57
C SER A 416 -5.77 -1.24 -12.06
N SER A 417 -5.52 -0.06 -12.63
CA SER A 417 -6.00 0.32 -13.95
C SER A 417 -5.38 -0.46 -15.11
N ASN A 418 -4.11 -0.92 -14.97
CA ASN A 418 -3.37 -1.60 -16.04
C ASN A 418 -2.87 -3.00 -15.64
N VAL A 419 -3.64 -3.74 -14.83
CA VAL A 419 -3.36 -5.16 -14.55
C VAL A 419 -4.32 -6.03 -15.36
N TYR A 420 -3.77 -6.81 -16.28
CA TYR A 420 -4.51 -7.59 -17.26
C TYR A 420 -4.48 -9.09 -16.93
N CYS A 421 -5.62 -9.77 -17.08
CA CYS A 421 -5.68 -11.22 -16.91
C CYS A 421 -5.54 -11.91 -18.27
N LEU A 422 -4.30 -12.28 -18.62
CA LEU A 422 -3.99 -12.92 -19.92
C LEU A 422 -2.67 -13.71 -19.84
N ASP A 423 -2.42 -14.55 -20.85
CA ASP A 423 -1.13 -15.20 -21.05
C ASP A 423 -0.17 -14.25 -21.77
N THR A 424 0.83 -13.74 -21.05
CA THR A 424 1.84 -12.83 -21.64
C THR A 424 2.68 -13.49 -22.74
N LEU A 425 2.84 -14.83 -22.69
CA LEU A 425 3.60 -15.58 -23.70
C LEU A 425 2.87 -15.72 -25.02
N ASP A 426 1.55 -15.52 -25.05
CA ASP A 426 0.82 -15.46 -26.33
C ASP A 426 1.04 -14.10 -27.00
N LYS A 427 1.93 -14.05 -28.02
CA LYS A 427 2.23 -12.83 -28.76
C LYS A 427 1.04 -12.28 -29.54
N ASN A 428 0.04 -13.12 -29.83
CA ASN A 428 -1.16 -12.77 -30.60
C ASN A 428 -2.35 -12.37 -29.74
N PHE A 429 -2.21 -12.49 -28.40
CA PHE A 429 -3.28 -12.16 -27.45
C PHE A 429 -4.59 -12.92 -27.73
N LYS A 430 -4.49 -14.22 -28.05
CA LYS A 430 -5.65 -15.08 -28.26
C LYS A 430 -6.39 -15.29 -26.93
N TYR A 431 -7.69 -15.47 -27.02
CA TYR A 431 -8.53 -15.77 -25.85
C TYR A 431 -9.62 -16.76 -26.20
N ASP A 432 -10.09 -17.48 -25.20
CA ASP A 432 -11.23 -18.37 -25.32
C ASP A 432 -12.52 -17.58 -25.57
N LYS A 433 -13.31 -18.01 -26.58
CA LYS A 433 -14.59 -17.37 -26.91
C LYS A 433 -15.61 -17.43 -25.75
N SER A 434 -15.44 -18.34 -24.82
CA SER A 434 -16.29 -18.48 -23.62
C SER A 434 -16.04 -17.41 -22.55
N LEU A 435 -14.95 -16.61 -22.65
CA LEU A 435 -14.70 -15.51 -21.74
C LEU A 435 -15.81 -14.46 -21.80
N SER A 436 -16.08 -13.81 -20.67
CA SER A 436 -16.99 -12.65 -20.63
C SER A 436 -16.50 -11.53 -21.55
N ASP A 437 -17.43 -10.74 -22.08
CA ASP A 437 -17.08 -9.65 -23.00
C ASP A 437 -16.16 -8.61 -22.37
N GLU A 438 -16.28 -8.38 -21.07
CA GLU A 438 -15.38 -7.50 -20.34
C GLU A 438 -13.94 -8.04 -20.33
N ARG A 439 -13.75 -9.35 -20.06
CA ARG A 439 -12.43 -9.97 -20.12
C ARG A 439 -11.82 -9.95 -21.51
N LYS A 440 -12.64 -10.18 -22.55
CA LYS A 440 -12.22 -10.00 -23.93
C LYS A 440 -11.78 -8.56 -24.18
N GLY A 441 -12.57 -7.58 -23.71
CA GLY A 441 -12.25 -6.15 -23.81
C GLY A 441 -10.94 -5.79 -23.13
N GLU A 442 -10.63 -6.35 -21.95
CA GLU A 442 -9.35 -6.14 -21.29
C GLU A 442 -8.16 -6.65 -22.11
N ILE A 443 -8.30 -7.81 -22.74
CA ILE A 443 -7.24 -8.40 -23.59
C ILE A 443 -7.05 -7.56 -24.85
N GLU A 444 -8.16 -7.19 -25.53
CA GLU A 444 -8.12 -6.35 -26.74
C GLU A 444 -7.54 -4.95 -26.42
N GLU A 445 -7.81 -4.38 -25.24
CA GLU A 445 -7.23 -3.10 -24.82
C GLU A 445 -5.69 -3.17 -24.75
N LEU A 446 -5.13 -4.21 -24.13
CA LEU A 446 -3.67 -4.34 -24.04
C LEU A 446 -3.07 -4.66 -25.42
N LYS A 447 -3.74 -5.50 -26.21
CA LYS A 447 -3.36 -5.82 -27.59
C LYS A 447 -3.28 -4.55 -28.44
N GLU A 448 -4.32 -3.71 -28.42
CA GLU A 448 -4.34 -2.42 -29.12
C GLU A 448 -3.16 -1.52 -28.67
N LYS A 449 -2.94 -1.42 -27.35
CA LYS A 449 -1.82 -0.63 -26.83
C LYS A 449 -0.46 -1.12 -27.36
N ILE A 450 -0.23 -2.43 -27.39
CA ILE A 450 1.06 -3.02 -27.75
C ILE A 450 1.24 -3.11 -29.28
N LEU A 451 0.25 -3.64 -30.01
CA LEU A 451 0.38 -3.92 -31.44
C LEU A 451 0.09 -2.68 -32.29
N ASP A 452 -1.03 -1.98 -32.02
CA ASP A 452 -1.49 -0.88 -32.84
C ASP A 452 -0.84 0.45 -32.43
N LYS A 453 -0.84 0.78 -31.14
CA LYS A 453 -0.24 2.00 -30.61
C LYS A 453 1.26 1.88 -30.32
N LYS A 454 1.84 0.69 -30.55
CA LYS A 454 3.27 0.40 -30.41
C LYS A 454 3.83 0.77 -29.02
N LEU A 455 3.04 0.56 -27.97
CA LEU A 455 3.49 0.74 -26.58
C LEU A 455 4.73 -0.12 -26.34
N LYS A 456 5.81 0.50 -25.87
CA LYS A 456 7.01 -0.14 -25.39
C LYS A 456 7.26 0.26 -23.95
N PHE A 457 7.85 -0.65 -23.20
CA PHE A 457 8.21 -0.40 -21.80
C PHE A 457 9.67 0.00 -21.70
N ASP A 458 9.95 0.88 -20.74
CA ASP A 458 11.34 1.29 -20.42
C ASP A 458 11.99 0.27 -19.49
N VAL A 459 11.21 -0.33 -18.61
CA VAL A 459 11.67 -1.29 -17.60
C VAL A 459 10.71 -2.46 -17.48
N ILE A 460 11.26 -3.67 -17.41
CA ILE A 460 10.53 -4.89 -17.06
C ILE A 460 11.19 -5.51 -15.83
N LEU A 461 10.41 -5.72 -14.76
CA LEU A 461 10.83 -6.38 -13.53
C LEU A 461 9.95 -7.60 -13.29
N THR A 462 10.52 -8.79 -13.09
CA THR A 462 9.72 -9.99 -13.12
C THR A 462 10.38 -11.21 -12.47
N ASN A 463 9.56 -12.17 -12.06
CA ASN A 463 9.98 -13.49 -11.63
C ASN A 463 9.11 -14.55 -12.32
N PRO A 464 9.47 -14.97 -13.55
CA PRO A 464 8.67 -15.93 -14.30
C PRO A 464 8.74 -17.34 -13.71
N PRO A 465 7.73 -18.20 -13.94
CA PRO A 465 7.71 -19.58 -13.45
C PRO A 465 8.87 -20.39 -14.06
N PHE A 466 9.61 -21.17 -13.21
CA PHE A 466 10.79 -21.93 -13.64
C PHE A 466 10.49 -23.31 -14.19
N SER A 467 9.44 -23.96 -13.69
CA SER A 467 9.15 -25.38 -13.94
C SER A 467 8.24 -25.63 -15.13
N THR A 468 7.52 -24.64 -15.62
CA THR A 468 6.59 -24.79 -16.73
C THR A 468 7.34 -24.95 -18.05
N ARG A 469 6.96 -25.99 -18.82
CA ARG A 469 7.49 -26.23 -20.17
C ARG A 469 6.36 -26.20 -21.19
N TYR A 470 6.66 -25.71 -22.37
CA TYR A 470 5.80 -25.71 -23.54
C TYR A 470 6.27 -26.82 -24.48
N GLU A 471 5.30 -27.60 -24.99
CA GLU A 471 5.55 -28.81 -25.79
C GLU A 471 4.79 -28.76 -27.12
N TRP A 472 5.43 -29.23 -28.19
CA TRP A 472 4.86 -29.20 -29.54
C TRP A 472 3.70 -30.18 -29.77
N ASN A 473 3.52 -31.17 -28.91
CA ASN A 473 2.46 -32.16 -28.97
C ASN A 473 1.09 -31.63 -28.46
N LYS A 474 1.10 -30.52 -27.72
CA LYS A 474 -0.11 -29.87 -27.25
C LYS A 474 -0.50 -28.74 -28.20
N LYS A 475 -1.74 -28.77 -28.70
CA LYS A 475 -2.22 -27.86 -29.75
C LYS A 475 -2.03 -26.40 -29.40
N ASP A 476 -2.49 -25.97 -28.23
CA ASP A 476 -2.44 -24.58 -27.80
C ASP A 476 -1.00 -24.09 -27.56
N GLU A 477 -0.17 -24.96 -26.96
CA GLU A 477 1.25 -24.65 -26.73
C GLU A 477 2.04 -24.58 -28.03
N LYS A 478 1.71 -25.46 -29.02
CA LYS A 478 2.32 -25.42 -30.35
C LYS A 478 2.07 -24.10 -31.07
N GLU A 479 0.86 -23.57 -30.97
CA GLU A 479 0.50 -22.30 -31.60
C GLU A 479 1.33 -21.14 -31.01
N ILE A 480 1.59 -21.17 -29.70
CA ILE A 480 2.46 -20.20 -29.04
C ILE A 480 3.91 -20.38 -29.45
N LEU A 481 4.43 -21.62 -29.41
CA LEU A 481 5.83 -21.92 -29.75
C LEU A 481 6.24 -21.48 -31.15
N GLN A 482 5.33 -21.53 -32.13
CA GLN A 482 5.58 -21.12 -33.50
C GLN A 482 5.98 -19.64 -33.65
N ASP A 483 5.58 -18.81 -32.70
CA ASP A 483 5.85 -17.36 -32.71
C ASP A 483 7.23 -17.00 -32.14
N TYR A 484 7.95 -17.97 -31.53
CA TYR A 484 9.25 -17.74 -30.87
C TYR A 484 10.42 -18.20 -31.69
N ASP A 485 11.44 -17.34 -31.86
CA ASP A 485 12.69 -17.71 -32.55
C ASP A 485 13.48 -18.73 -31.75
N ILE A 486 13.49 -18.62 -30.41
CA ILE A 486 14.19 -19.54 -29.51
C ILE A 486 13.58 -20.96 -29.47
N SER A 487 12.42 -21.18 -30.06
CA SER A 487 11.82 -22.52 -30.20
C SER A 487 12.40 -23.33 -31.35
N TYR A 488 13.25 -22.68 -32.16
CA TYR A 488 13.94 -23.31 -33.28
C TYR A 488 15.44 -23.41 -33.01
N LYS A 489 16.08 -24.51 -33.48
CA LYS A 489 17.53 -24.68 -33.40
C LYS A 489 18.22 -23.58 -34.18
N GLU A 490 19.37 -23.12 -33.65
CA GLU A 490 20.16 -22.03 -34.23
C GLU A 490 19.42 -20.70 -34.37
N LEU A 491 18.22 -20.56 -33.75
CA LEU A 491 17.35 -19.39 -33.88
C LEU A 491 16.87 -19.15 -35.33
N ASP A 492 16.72 -20.21 -36.08
CA ASP A 492 16.39 -20.17 -37.52
C ASP A 492 15.04 -20.88 -37.80
N LYS A 493 13.97 -20.09 -37.97
CA LYS A 493 12.65 -20.59 -38.28
C LYS A 493 12.56 -21.21 -39.69
N GLU A 494 13.38 -20.78 -40.63
CA GLU A 494 13.34 -21.25 -42.03
C GLU A 494 13.81 -22.72 -42.13
N LYS A 495 14.78 -23.09 -41.32
CA LYS A 495 15.23 -24.51 -41.21
C LYS A 495 14.22 -25.42 -40.56
N ASN A 496 13.20 -24.88 -39.87
CA ASN A 496 12.13 -25.61 -39.19
C ASN A 496 12.62 -26.74 -38.23
N GLU A 497 13.86 -26.69 -37.80
CA GLU A 497 14.42 -27.61 -36.80
C GLU A 497 14.05 -27.15 -35.39
N ARG A 498 13.12 -27.85 -34.75
CA ARG A 498 12.52 -27.47 -33.46
C ARG A 498 13.32 -28.01 -32.29
N VAL A 499 13.35 -27.26 -31.19
CA VAL A 499 13.74 -27.82 -29.90
C VAL A 499 12.61 -28.73 -29.36
N SER A 500 12.93 -29.75 -28.59
CA SER A 500 11.94 -30.75 -28.13
C SER A 500 10.86 -30.13 -27.23
N SER A 501 11.25 -29.25 -26.33
CA SER A 501 10.38 -28.45 -25.45
C SER A 501 11.11 -27.19 -25.02
N LEU A 502 10.37 -26.17 -24.60
CA LEU A 502 10.95 -24.90 -24.18
C LEU A 502 10.48 -24.52 -22.78
N LYS A 503 11.40 -24.11 -21.91
CA LYS A 503 11.05 -23.58 -20.58
C LYS A 503 10.37 -22.22 -20.71
N SER A 504 9.32 -21.98 -19.93
CA SER A 504 8.61 -20.69 -19.95
C SER A 504 9.49 -19.49 -19.59
N ASN A 505 10.39 -19.63 -18.60
CA ASN A 505 11.30 -18.54 -18.22
C ASN A 505 12.25 -18.13 -19.37
N VAL A 506 12.62 -19.06 -20.25
CA VAL A 506 13.40 -18.79 -21.47
C VAL A 506 12.54 -18.04 -22.50
N MET A 507 11.27 -18.46 -22.70
CA MET A 507 10.32 -17.78 -23.59
C MET A 507 10.05 -16.34 -23.12
N PHE A 508 9.92 -16.12 -21.83
CA PHE A 508 9.71 -14.77 -21.28
C PHE A 508 10.81 -13.79 -21.69
N ILE A 509 12.09 -14.23 -21.80
CA ILE A 509 13.19 -13.34 -22.21
C ILE A 509 12.96 -12.81 -23.64
N GLU A 510 12.57 -13.68 -24.58
CA GLU A 510 12.24 -13.23 -25.94
C GLU A 510 11.01 -12.33 -25.95
N ARG A 511 9.95 -12.72 -25.22
CA ARG A 511 8.75 -11.92 -25.11
C ARG A 511 9.04 -10.51 -24.57
N TYR A 512 9.86 -10.42 -23.55
CA TYR A 512 10.26 -9.14 -22.97
C TYR A 512 11.17 -8.33 -23.89
N CYS A 513 12.00 -8.98 -24.72
CA CYS A 513 12.71 -8.29 -25.78
C CYS A 513 11.74 -7.61 -26.77
N ASP A 514 10.64 -8.27 -27.14
CA ASP A 514 9.63 -7.70 -28.02
C ASP A 514 8.90 -6.52 -27.38
N LEU A 515 8.67 -6.56 -26.07
CA LEU A 515 7.93 -5.54 -25.32
C LEU A 515 8.75 -4.32 -24.93
N LEU A 516 10.09 -4.47 -24.76
CA LEU A 516 10.99 -3.37 -24.41
C LEU A 516 11.23 -2.42 -25.58
N GLY A 517 11.37 -1.13 -25.26
CA GLY A 517 11.99 -0.13 -26.15
C GLY A 517 13.47 -0.37 -26.35
N GLY A 518 14.10 0.28 -27.35
CA GLY A 518 15.56 0.29 -27.51
C GLY A 518 16.22 0.92 -26.27
N GLY A 519 17.24 0.26 -25.70
CA GLY A 519 17.86 0.68 -24.45
C GLY A 519 17.08 0.33 -23.18
N GLY A 520 15.88 -0.23 -23.29
CA GLY A 520 15.04 -0.64 -22.17
C GLY A 520 15.69 -1.73 -21.31
N LYS A 521 15.35 -1.78 -20.03
CA LYS A 521 15.96 -2.60 -18.98
C LYS A 521 15.07 -3.78 -18.62
N LEU A 522 15.65 -4.98 -18.51
CA LEU A 522 14.99 -6.19 -17.99
C LEU A 522 15.79 -6.70 -16.78
N LEU A 523 15.14 -6.77 -15.63
CA LEU A 523 15.66 -7.46 -14.46
C LEU A 523 14.72 -8.62 -14.14
N THR A 524 15.26 -9.81 -14.18
CA THR A 524 14.49 -11.03 -13.99
C THR A 524 15.19 -11.99 -13.05
N VAL A 525 14.41 -12.72 -12.26
CA VAL A 525 14.91 -13.92 -11.58
C VAL A 525 14.88 -15.07 -12.56
N ILE A 526 15.95 -15.82 -12.65
CA ILE A 526 16.11 -16.94 -13.58
C ILE A 526 16.72 -18.16 -12.89
N ASP A 527 16.33 -19.34 -13.33
CA ASP A 527 16.95 -20.61 -12.95
C ASP A 527 18.40 -20.68 -13.46
N GLU A 528 19.36 -20.93 -12.57
CA GLU A 528 20.78 -20.98 -12.92
C GLU A 528 21.12 -22.04 -13.97
N SER A 529 20.34 -23.13 -14.06
CA SER A 529 20.59 -24.18 -15.06
C SER A 529 20.50 -23.64 -16.50
N VAL A 530 19.70 -22.59 -16.72
CA VAL A 530 19.58 -21.93 -18.03
C VAL A 530 20.85 -21.15 -18.39
N LEU A 531 21.58 -20.68 -17.41
CA LEU A 531 22.80 -19.90 -17.61
C LEU A 531 24.05 -20.79 -17.82
N ASN A 532 24.05 -22.03 -17.33
CA ASN A 532 25.24 -22.89 -17.34
C ASN A 532 25.09 -24.21 -18.12
N ALA A 533 23.88 -24.74 -18.35
CA ALA A 533 23.69 -26.00 -19.05
C ALA A 533 24.00 -25.88 -20.54
N ASP A 534 24.64 -26.90 -21.11
CA ASP A 534 25.00 -26.94 -22.53
C ASP A 534 23.77 -26.94 -23.43
N GLN A 535 22.68 -27.54 -23.01
CA GLN A 535 21.41 -27.59 -23.72
C GLN A 535 20.82 -26.20 -23.97
N GLU A 536 21.13 -25.23 -23.12
CA GLU A 536 20.62 -23.86 -23.21
C GLU A 536 21.61 -22.86 -23.85
N LYS A 537 22.64 -23.38 -24.58
CA LYS A 537 23.64 -22.57 -25.26
C LYS A 537 23.04 -21.63 -26.30
N TYR A 538 21.99 -22.07 -26.99
CA TYR A 538 21.22 -21.25 -27.95
C TYR A 538 20.56 -20.04 -27.30
N PHE A 539 20.05 -20.21 -26.11
CA PHE A 539 19.44 -19.13 -25.33
C PHE A 539 20.46 -18.07 -24.93
N ARG A 540 21.65 -18.49 -24.47
CA ARG A 540 22.72 -17.53 -24.17
C ARG A 540 23.21 -16.78 -25.41
N LYS A 541 23.22 -17.42 -26.59
CA LYS A 541 23.49 -16.74 -27.87
C LYS A 541 22.40 -15.71 -28.19
N TYR A 542 21.12 -16.04 -27.94
CA TYR A 542 20.02 -15.11 -28.14
C TYR A 542 20.17 -13.88 -27.25
N ILE A 543 20.47 -14.05 -25.94
CA ILE A 543 20.72 -12.95 -25.02
C ILE A 543 21.83 -12.03 -25.55
N LEU A 544 22.98 -12.57 -25.89
CA LEU A 544 24.14 -11.77 -26.38
C LEU A 544 23.84 -11.08 -27.71
N LYS A 545 22.97 -11.64 -28.55
CA LYS A 545 22.52 -11.01 -29.81
C LYS A 545 21.60 -9.81 -29.55
N LYS A 546 20.67 -9.91 -28.61
CA LYS A 546 19.60 -8.95 -28.42
C LYS A 546 19.81 -7.99 -27.25
N PHE A 547 20.64 -8.34 -26.29
CA PHE A 547 20.84 -7.60 -25.06
C PHE A 547 22.32 -7.35 -24.76
N ILE A 548 22.58 -6.32 -23.98
CA ILE A 548 23.78 -6.11 -23.18
C ILE A 548 23.50 -6.69 -21.79
N VAL A 549 24.34 -7.61 -21.35
CA VAL A 549 24.30 -8.16 -20.00
C VAL A 549 24.99 -7.17 -19.06
N LYS A 550 24.24 -6.54 -18.16
CA LYS A 550 24.76 -5.57 -17.19
C LYS A 550 25.26 -6.27 -15.93
N ALA A 551 24.48 -7.19 -15.38
CA ALA A 551 24.84 -7.92 -14.17
C ALA A 551 24.26 -9.33 -14.13
N VAL A 552 24.97 -10.22 -13.44
CA VAL A 552 24.50 -11.56 -13.02
C VAL A 552 24.81 -11.71 -11.54
N ILE A 553 23.75 -11.90 -10.73
CA ILE A 553 23.87 -12.00 -9.27
C ILE A 553 23.27 -13.34 -8.85
N SER A 554 24.16 -14.26 -8.45
CA SER A 554 23.77 -15.60 -7.98
C SER A 554 23.18 -15.50 -6.58
N LEU A 555 22.01 -16.13 -6.36
CA LEU A 555 21.29 -16.14 -5.09
C LEU A 555 21.52 -17.45 -4.32
N PRO A 556 21.39 -17.46 -2.99
CA PRO A 556 21.44 -18.70 -2.21
C PRO A 556 20.40 -19.71 -2.67
N ARG A 557 20.66 -21.02 -2.49
CA ARG A 557 19.72 -22.08 -2.84
C ARG A 557 18.40 -22.01 -2.09
N ASN A 558 18.43 -21.47 -0.88
CA ASN A 558 17.31 -21.31 0.03
C ASN A 558 16.48 -20.01 -0.20
N THR A 559 16.80 -19.24 -1.23
CA THR A 559 16.08 -17.99 -1.52
C THR A 559 14.57 -18.22 -1.69
N PHE A 560 14.16 -19.35 -2.26
CA PHE A 560 12.77 -19.72 -2.51
C PHE A 560 12.33 -20.97 -1.70
N THR A 561 12.79 -21.11 -0.45
CA THR A 561 12.49 -22.29 0.40
C THR A 561 11.02 -22.53 0.68
N ASN A 562 10.22 -21.46 0.78
CA ASN A 562 8.76 -21.60 0.92
C ASN A 562 8.09 -22.24 -0.30
N ALA A 563 8.86 -22.48 -1.35
CA ALA A 563 8.43 -23.01 -2.64
C ALA A 563 8.72 -24.52 -2.82
N ASP A 564 9.26 -25.22 -1.81
CA ASP A 564 9.68 -26.64 -1.89
C ASP A 564 10.60 -26.95 -3.09
N THR A 565 11.28 -25.96 -3.66
CA THR A 565 12.21 -26.15 -4.78
C THR A 565 13.62 -25.80 -4.34
N GLY A 566 14.51 -26.78 -4.39
CA GLY A 566 15.96 -26.54 -4.24
C GLY A 566 16.59 -25.90 -5.49
N THR A 567 15.81 -25.22 -6.32
CA THR A 567 16.30 -24.58 -7.55
C THR A 567 17.16 -23.40 -7.19
N LYS A 568 18.41 -23.44 -7.59
CA LYS A 568 19.32 -22.29 -7.48
C LYS A 568 18.97 -21.27 -8.55
N THR A 569 18.87 -20.01 -8.17
CA THR A 569 18.44 -18.91 -9.04
C THR A 569 19.46 -17.80 -9.06
N SER A 570 19.39 -16.97 -10.09
CA SER A 570 20.17 -15.75 -10.24
C SER A 570 19.28 -14.60 -10.66
N ILE A 571 19.67 -13.37 -10.31
CA ILE A 571 19.12 -12.17 -10.89
C ILE A 571 19.93 -11.85 -12.13
N LEU A 572 19.25 -11.69 -13.26
CA LEU A 572 19.82 -11.33 -14.55
C LEU A 572 19.38 -9.91 -14.91
N TYR A 573 20.34 -9.00 -15.04
CA TYR A 573 20.10 -7.63 -15.47
C TYR A 573 20.54 -7.45 -16.92
N LEU A 574 19.60 -7.23 -17.80
CA LEU A 574 19.77 -7.05 -19.23
C LEU A 574 19.33 -5.65 -19.66
N ARG A 575 20.03 -5.05 -20.62
CA ARG A 575 19.59 -3.86 -21.35
C ARG A 575 19.43 -4.22 -22.82
N LYS A 576 18.26 -3.99 -23.39
CA LYS A 576 18.01 -4.24 -24.81
C LYS A 576 18.95 -3.39 -25.67
N LYS A 577 19.62 -3.99 -26.62
CA LYS A 577 20.50 -3.27 -27.56
C LYS A 577 19.70 -2.27 -28.41
N THR A 578 20.33 -1.15 -28.70
CA THR A 578 19.79 -0.12 -29.62
C THR A 578 20.14 -0.41 -31.06
N SER A 579 21.25 -1.11 -31.29
CA SER A 579 21.66 -1.68 -32.57
C SER A 579 22.24 -3.08 -32.37
N GLU A 580 22.22 -3.95 -33.39
CA GLU A 580 22.79 -5.32 -33.30
C GLU A 580 24.32 -5.31 -33.14
N ASP A 581 24.98 -4.26 -33.60
CA ASP A 581 26.45 -4.13 -33.58
C ASP A 581 26.98 -3.62 -32.23
N GLU A 582 26.09 -3.34 -31.26
CA GLU A 582 26.50 -2.85 -29.96
C GLU A 582 27.30 -3.93 -29.21
N GLU A 583 28.56 -3.61 -28.85
CA GLU A 583 29.47 -4.55 -28.20
C GLU A 583 29.10 -4.77 -26.74
N GLN A 584 29.41 -5.97 -26.24
CA GLN A 584 29.18 -6.34 -24.83
C GLN A 584 30.30 -5.75 -23.96
N PRO A 585 30.01 -4.79 -23.07
CA PRO A 585 30.99 -4.30 -22.10
C PRO A 585 31.22 -5.32 -20.97
N PRO A 586 32.17 -5.08 -20.06
CA PRO A 586 32.34 -5.91 -18.87
C PRO A 586 31.03 -6.13 -18.12
N ILE A 587 30.85 -7.31 -17.52
CA ILE A 587 29.68 -7.74 -16.81
C ILE A 587 29.94 -7.68 -15.30
N PHE A 588 29.07 -7.05 -14.52
CA PHE A 588 29.14 -7.16 -13.07
C PHE A 588 28.66 -8.55 -12.63
N MET A 589 29.47 -9.24 -11.85
CA MET A 589 29.12 -10.56 -11.31
C MET A 589 29.29 -10.58 -9.80
N ALA A 590 28.25 -11.06 -9.10
CA ALA A 590 28.24 -11.18 -7.64
C ALA A 590 27.57 -12.47 -7.18
N ILE A 591 27.91 -12.90 -5.97
CA ILE A 591 27.27 -14.01 -5.27
C ILE A 591 26.71 -13.45 -3.97
N SER A 592 25.41 -13.57 -3.76
CA SER A 592 24.78 -13.28 -2.48
C SER A 592 24.87 -14.50 -1.57
N GLU A 593 25.29 -14.29 -0.33
CA GLU A 593 25.35 -15.33 0.70
C GLU A 593 24.08 -15.36 1.56
N ASN A 594 23.43 -14.21 1.75
CA ASN A 594 22.21 -14.12 2.55
C ASN A 594 21.28 -13.01 2.07
N VAL A 595 20.08 -13.37 1.69
CA VAL A 595 19.04 -12.47 1.17
C VAL A 595 18.17 -11.86 2.25
N GLY A 596 18.50 -12.01 3.54
CA GLY A 596 17.75 -11.45 4.67
C GLY A 596 16.80 -12.43 5.35
N HIS A 597 16.89 -13.74 5.05
CA HIS A 597 16.22 -14.81 5.77
C HIS A 597 17.06 -16.08 5.81
N SER A 598 16.83 -16.92 6.82
CA SER A 598 17.46 -18.23 6.97
C SER A 598 16.84 -19.28 6.04
N ASP A 599 17.44 -20.49 6.00
CA ASP A 599 16.93 -21.65 5.29
C ASP A 599 15.52 -22.07 5.72
N SER A 600 15.14 -21.78 6.95
CA SER A 600 13.78 -22.03 7.48
C SER A 600 12.79 -20.89 7.20
N GLY A 601 13.19 -19.86 6.46
CA GLY A 601 12.36 -18.69 6.17
C GLY A 601 12.25 -17.68 7.31
N LYS A 602 13.06 -17.82 8.41
CA LYS A 602 13.09 -16.85 9.50
C LYS A 602 13.77 -15.58 9.03
N SER A 603 13.17 -14.41 9.32
CA SER A 603 13.74 -13.10 9.00
C SER A 603 15.08 -12.86 9.70
N GLU A 604 16.10 -12.50 8.93
CA GLU A 604 17.47 -12.18 9.37
C GLU A 604 18.00 -10.95 8.61
N PRO A 605 17.33 -9.79 8.73
CA PRO A 605 17.66 -8.60 7.95
C PRO A 605 19.08 -8.09 8.20
N GLU A 606 19.66 -8.37 9.39
CA GLU A 606 21.02 -8.01 9.75
C GLU A 606 22.10 -8.74 8.92
N LYS A 607 21.75 -9.87 8.30
CA LYS A 607 22.64 -10.66 7.44
C LYS A 607 22.49 -10.36 5.95
N CYS A 608 21.44 -9.63 5.55
CA CYS A 608 21.18 -9.33 4.14
C CYS A 608 22.33 -8.58 3.51
N ASP A 609 22.96 -9.17 2.50
CA ASP A 609 24.11 -8.60 1.77
C ASP A 609 23.73 -7.89 0.46
N LEU A 610 22.45 -7.91 0.10
CA LEU A 610 21.95 -7.30 -1.13
C LEU A 610 21.99 -5.76 -1.09
N PHE A 611 21.48 -5.16 -0.01
CA PHE A 611 21.40 -3.70 0.16
C PHE A 611 21.30 -3.31 1.64
N ARG A 612 21.53 -2.01 1.95
CA ARG A 612 21.36 -1.50 3.33
C ARG A 612 19.89 -1.50 3.74
N ILE A 613 19.59 -2.20 4.84
CA ILE A 613 18.27 -2.27 5.43
C ILE A 613 18.20 -1.30 6.60
N MET A 614 17.17 -0.47 6.63
CA MET A 614 16.90 0.49 7.71
C MET A 614 15.73 0.00 8.58
N ASN A 615 15.81 0.23 9.88
CA ASN A 615 14.68 0.05 10.80
C ASN A 615 13.72 1.25 10.72
N GLU A 616 12.66 1.20 11.52
CA GLU A 616 11.65 2.28 11.57
C GLU A 616 12.21 3.62 12.08
N SER A 617 13.29 3.59 12.84
CA SER A 617 14.01 4.80 13.32
C SER A 617 15.02 5.35 12.30
N GLY A 618 15.17 4.71 11.12
CA GLY A 618 16.11 5.12 10.08
C GLY A 618 17.55 4.64 10.29
N GLU A 619 17.80 3.75 11.27
CA GLU A 619 19.13 3.18 11.51
C GLU A 619 19.38 1.96 10.62
N ILE A 620 20.62 1.82 10.13
CA ILE A 620 21.03 0.67 9.31
C ILE A 620 21.16 -0.57 10.19
N ILE A 621 20.35 -1.60 9.93
CA ILE A 621 20.35 -2.87 10.67
C ILE A 621 21.59 -3.72 10.35
N ASN A 622 21.93 -3.86 9.06
CA ASN A 622 23.04 -4.66 8.56
C ASN A 622 24.38 -3.90 8.50
N LYS A 623 24.60 -2.96 9.44
CA LYS A 623 25.79 -2.10 9.51
C LYS A 623 27.12 -2.84 9.70
N LYS A 624 27.08 -4.11 10.16
CA LYS A 624 28.28 -4.93 10.34
C LYS A 624 28.91 -5.38 9.01
N LEU A 625 28.14 -5.39 7.92
CA LEU A 625 28.66 -5.70 6.60
C LEU A 625 29.54 -4.55 6.09
N LYS A 626 30.72 -4.86 5.56
CA LYS A 626 31.63 -3.85 5.00
C LYS A 626 30.98 -3.12 3.82
N THR A 627 30.36 -3.87 2.94
CA THR A 627 29.67 -3.38 1.74
C THR A 627 28.48 -4.27 1.43
N THR A 628 27.61 -3.83 0.53
CA THR A 628 26.49 -4.59 -0.03
C THR A 628 26.65 -4.71 -1.55
N ILE A 629 26.01 -5.72 -2.15
CA ILE A 629 26.06 -5.93 -3.60
C ILE A 629 25.58 -4.69 -4.36
N LEU A 630 24.57 -4.00 -3.87
CA LEU A 630 24.07 -2.75 -4.47
C LEU A 630 25.13 -1.64 -4.45
N GLU A 631 25.86 -1.48 -3.33
CA GLU A 631 26.92 -0.47 -3.20
C GLU A 631 28.09 -0.78 -4.14
N GLU A 632 28.45 -2.07 -4.29
CA GLU A 632 29.50 -2.51 -5.20
C GLU A 632 29.09 -2.32 -6.67
N PHE A 633 27.85 -2.67 -7.02
CA PHE A 633 27.33 -2.43 -8.37
C PHE A 633 27.37 -0.95 -8.74
N LYS A 634 26.92 -0.07 -7.86
CA LYS A 634 26.93 1.39 -8.10
C LYS A 634 28.37 1.94 -8.26
N LYS A 635 29.31 1.44 -7.48
CA LYS A 635 30.75 1.81 -7.65
C LYS A 635 31.27 1.37 -9.00
N TRP A 636 30.96 0.13 -9.38
CA TRP A 636 31.36 -0.43 -10.67
C TRP A 636 30.73 0.35 -11.84
N GLU A 637 29.46 0.64 -11.79
CA GLU A 637 28.73 1.36 -12.84
C GLU A 637 29.25 2.82 -13.00
N ASN A 638 29.62 3.50 -11.91
CA ASN A 638 30.18 4.85 -11.95
C ASN A 638 31.67 4.88 -12.34
N GLY A 639 32.39 3.78 -12.28
CA GLY A 639 33.78 3.66 -12.62
C GLY A 639 34.05 3.02 -13.99
N SER A 640 33.02 2.55 -14.62
CA SER A 640 33.01 2.00 -15.99
C SER A 640 32.37 3.01 -16.96
#